data_ede01e07b6fa9c106dbad3f105fb29f4
#
_entry.id   ede01e07b6fa9c106dbad3f105fb29f4
#
_cell.length_a   1.000
_cell.length_b   1.000
_cell.length_c   1.000
_cell.angle_alpha   90.00
_cell.angle_beta   90.00
_cell.angle_gamma   90.00
#
_symmetry.space_group_name_H-M   'P 1'
#
loop_
_entity.id
_entity.type
_entity.pdbx_description
1 polymer ?
#
loop_
_entity_poly.entity_id
_entity_poly.type
_entity_poly.pdbx_seq_one_letter_code
_entity_poly.pdbx_strand_id
1 'polypeptide(L)'
;MANLRDLQKNSLWDQLSDGVFLLGLVVGLVFFGGRHPWGYAGLIGGGLFAICIITTRRIIDNNGGLRCTGAEWLLLAGASIPLIQLIPLPEAWLTTLSPQLSHILPAWNDGTTAKLLGRWQCLSVTPEETRIALSLWLACSLIFFYTVQRISNVNDVERILRWLVPIVIVLSVFGLLQYFFNNNKFFWLYSHPFAKTNDAVKACFTNRNHFADFVALTAGLLLWWYLANDRSQRTRRFGTAAFFREPSHLGDTGFGYLKWLALPIVLLALLLTQSRGGTFAAAISLAVAGIALYQTDPLKKRWMGAFALGIAFLIAAVLIVGTDTIFRRWEAVTQLSWDQIDQGEARRSVWQNTWRAAQDFLVTGSGCGSFSVVHPLYQTTRSSHLYYTHAENGYLQVLLETGLPGVVLLVLVCGTLIVWTWRAWRLAPSSRHRSATGVIAGGLLAFAFHGLVDYVWYVPALAAVVAMLIGCLARLHQMARLETQETAVPERISPQSGRCRYVIAWPIPAMAILLCAMWQVPALQRALSSGLAELSWQQYLKLYRTAEWSETWRSEKVAAFSDDSSQSKEVSETVDKISNAASRVANDPATSETDAGEEFSTLLAKEQEMIDLLTSVIRHDPSRAEARLRLAKAYLRLFDLVQRRGPNPMPLSQIRDAVMLSSFASQEELDRWLYVAIGDHVKLLQRARQEALTAVRLCPLLGEGYFILGQVGFLGGGREEEVEAWFQQALSVRPNDGELLFRVGAEFALMGWHEEAMSLWQRAFRCGRLYQYRLLERLIGCVPPHQVNQEIAFLLETFEPDLEILRYMYRQYRKRYAPEYLEPLRQAYAVALTSQLRDDHPTPSQRAELWLELHFLYLDSGAPEQALHCAEQAVRSDPLDYRAHHYLSLRLEEMGRFAEAEEHVRWCLQRRPGHRALRNRLHNLYQKRMKAEDEERTWRMAESIPATGPQTNR
;
A
#
# COMPACT_ATOMS: atom_id res chain seq x y z
N MET A 1 14.00 56.47 24.95
CA MET A 1 14.89 55.65 24.07
C MET A 1 15.02 54.19 24.52
N ALA A 2 15.17 53.90 25.86
CA ALA A 2 15.25 52.51 26.36
C ALA A 2 13.97 51.69 25.97
N ASN A 3 12.77 52.20 26.19
CA ASN A 3 11.49 51.57 25.85
C ASN A 3 11.32 51.24 24.34
N LEU A 4 11.86 52.04 23.43
CA LEU A 4 11.80 51.79 22.01
C LEU A 4 12.78 50.69 21.57
N ARG A 5 13.96 50.59 22.20
CA ARG A 5 14.92 49.50 21.95
C ARG A 5 14.41 48.17 22.51
N ASP A 6 13.70 48.15 23.63
CA ASP A 6 13.13 46.95 24.23
C ASP A 6 11.91 46.47 23.47
N LEU A 7 11.07 47.36 22.91
CA LEU A 7 9.99 47.03 22.02
C LEU A 7 10.51 46.48 20.68
N GLN A 8 11.64 46.96 20.16
CA GLN A 8 12.28 46.51 18.94
C GLN A 8 12.97 45.17 19.11
N LYS A 9 13.66 44.94 20.25
CA LYS A 9 14.24 43.64 20.62
C LYS A 9 13.15 42.57 20.82
N ASN A 10 12.06 42.90 21.45
CA ASN A 10 10.93 41.99 21.64
C ASN A 10 10.29 41.53 20.33
N SER A 11 10.29 42.39 19.32
CA SER A 11 9.83 42.06 17.95
C SER A 11 10.75 41.07 17.23
N LEU A 12 12.05 41.13 17.40
CA LEU A 12 13.02 40.27 16.72
C LEU A 12 12.97 38.81 17.23
N TRP A 13 12.87 38.57 18.51
CA TRP A 13 12.74 37.23 19.08
C TRP A 13 11.45 36.53 18.62
N ASP A 14 10.36 37.27 18.54
CA ASP A 14 9.08 36.78 18.04
C ASP A 14 9.17 36.41 16.55
N GLN A 15 9.78 37.26 15.75
CA GLN A 15 9.96 37.02 14.30
C GLN A 15 10.87 35.81 14.06
N LEU A 16 11.95 35.69 14.82
CA LEU A 16 12.86 34.55 14.70
C LEU A 16 12.16 33.23 15.06
N SER A 17 11.42 33.21 16.17
CA SER A 17 10.70 32.00 16.59
C SER A 17 9.59 31.62 15.60
N ASP A 18 8.82 32.63 15.09
CA ASP A 18 7.80 32.44 14.08
C ASP A 18 8.42 31.90 12.76
N GLY A 19 9.58 32.44 12.36
CA GLY A 19 10.30 32.02 11.17
C GLY A 19 10.81 30.57 11.23
N VAL A 20 11.46 30.19 12.35
CA VAL A 20 11.95 28.82 12.56
C VAL A 20 10.80 27.82 12.63
N PHE A 21 9.73 28.18 13.33
CA PHE A 21 8.52 27.36 13.41
C PHE A 21 7.89 27.12 12.03
N LEU A 22 7.69 28.20 11.27
CA LEU A 22 7.08 28.12 9.94
C LEU A 22 7.96 27.33 8.95
N LEU A 23 9.28 27.52 9.01
CA LEU A 23 10.22 26.75 8.21
C LEU A 23 10.09 25.25 8.50
N GLY A 24 10.07 24.86 9.77
CA GLY A 24 9.90 23.46 10.17
C GLY A 24 8.58 22.87 9.66
N LEU A 25 7.47 23.62 9.74
CA LEU A 25 6.18 23.20 9.22
C LEU A 25 6.17 23.05 7.69
N VAL A 26 6.76 24.00 6.97
CA VAL A 26 6.86 23.95 5.50
C VAL A 26 7.76 22.79 5.06
N VAL A 27 8.89 22.56 5.72
CA VAL A 27 9.75 21.40 5.46
C VAL A 27 8.96 20.11 5.67
N GLY A 28 8.21 20.00 6.78
CA GLY A 28 7.34 18.85 7.02
C GLY A 28 6.33 18.61 5.89
N LEU A 29 5.65 19.66 5.44
CA LEU A 29 4.67 19.55 4.35
C LEU A 29 5.32 19.16 3.02
N VAL A 30 6.42 19.82 2.63
CA VAL A 30 7.08 19.62 1.33
C VAL A 30 7.72 18.22 1.21
N PHE A 31 8.31 17.70 2.28
CA PHE A 31 8.88 16.37 2.29
C PHE A 31 7.80 15.30 2.56
N PHE A 32 6.90 15.13 1.57
CA PHE A 32 5.85 14.12 1.51
C PHE A 32 4.89 14.11 2.72
N GLY A 33 4.55 15.31 3.22
CA GLY A 33 3.69 15.43 4.39
C GLY A 33 4.37 15.00 5.69
N GLY A 34 5.70 15.03 5.74
CA GLY A 34 6.48 14.60 6.90
C GLY A 34 6.74 13.09 6.96
N ARG A 35 6.38 12.33 5.93
CA ARG A 35 6.66 10.88 5.88
C ARG A 35 8.12 10.57 5.51
N HIS A 36 8.79 11.46 4.81
CA HIS A 36 10.22 11.36 4.57
C HIS A 36 11.00 11.77 5.84
N PRO A 37 12.11 11.11 6.20
CA PRO A 37 12.87 11.44 7.40
C PRO A 37 13.24 12.91 7.55
N TRP A 38 13.64 13.59 6.49
CA TRP A 38 13.90 15.04 6.53
C TRP A 38 12.63 15.87 6.82
N GLY A 39 11.46 15.39 6.43
CA GLY A 39 10.20 16.05 6.73
C GLY A 39 9.88 16.05 8.22
N TYR A 40 9.95 14.89 8.88
CA TYR A 40 9.72 14.85 10.32
C TYR A 40 10.90 15.43 11.12
N ALA A 41 12.13 15.40 10.60
CA ALA A 41 13.24 16.17 11.17
C ALA A 41 12.95 17.68 11.21
N GLY A 42 12.35 18.21 10.14
CA GLY A 42 11.89 19.60 10.10
C GLY A 42 10.86 19.93 11.17
N LEU A 43 9.89 19.04 11.40
CA LEU A 43 8.88 19.22 12.46
C LEU A 43 9.49 19.15 13.87
N ILE A 44 10.38 18.18 14.12
CA ILE A 44 11.10 18.04 15.39
C ILE A 44 11.95 19.28 15.65
N GLY A 45 12.79 19.66 14.70
CA GLY A 45 13.69 20.81 14.82
C GLY A 45 12.91 22.12 14.93
N GLY A 46 11.92 22.35 14.07
CA GLY A 46 11.07 23.54 14.08
C GLY A 46 10.35 23.75 15.41
N GLY A 47 9.73 22.69 15.95
CA GLY A 47 9.07 22.73 17.27
C GLY A 47 10.07 22.97 18.42
N LEU A 48 11.16 22.22 18.44
CA LEU A 48 12.17 22.30 19.51
C LEU A 48 12.86 23.68 19.55
N PHE A 49 13.36 24.17 18.42
CA PHE A 49 14.06 25.45 18.38
C PHE A 49 13.11 26.62 18.64
N ALA A 50 11.88 26.58 18.10
CA ALA A 50 10.90 27.63 18.34
C ALA A 50 10.54 27.76 19.83
N ILE A 51 10.31 26.64 20.53
CA ILE A 51 10.02 26.66 21.98
C ILE A 51 11.23 27.09 22.78
N CYS A 52 12.45 26.69 22.43
CA CYS A 52 13.68 27.13 23.08
C CYS A 52 13.86 28.65 22.95
N ILE A 53 13.68 29.24 21.77
CA ILE A 53 13.78 30.66 21.53
C ILE A 53 12.79 31.45 22.42
N ILE A 54 11.54 31.04 22.44
CA ILE A 54 10.50 31.76 23.20
C ILE A 54 10.66 31.59 24.70
N THR A 55 11.16 30.43 25.12
CA THR A 55 11.46 30.14 26.55
C THR A 55 12.64 30.98 27.03
N THR A 56 13.74 30.99 26.27
CA THR A 56 14.91 31.81 26.56
C THR A 56 14.56 33.31 26.68
N ARG A 57 13.77 33.81 25.72
CA ARG A 57 13.26 35.17 25.81
C ARG A 57 12.49 35.44 27.07
N ARG A 58 11.55 34.56 27.45
CA ARG A 58 10.73 34.77 28.66
C ARG A 58 11.55 34.72 29.96
N ILE A 59 12.62 33.92 30.00
CA ILE A 59 13.56 33.90 31.11
C ILE A 59 14.30 35.23 31.20
N ILE A 60 14.82 35.76 30.08
CA ILE A 60 15.52 37.05 30.02
C ILE A 60 14.59 38.21 30.43
N ASP A 61 13.33 38.17 29.96
CA ASP A 61 12.31 39.20 30.28
C ASP A 61 11.75 39.07 31.72
N ASN A 62 12.26 38.10 32.52
CA ASN A 62 11.79 37.78 33.87
C ASN A 62 10.27 37.58 33.98
N ASN A 63 9.66 37.05 32.96
CA ASN A 63 8.25 36.70 32.90
C ASN A 63 8.04 35.37 33.64
N GLY A 64 7.35 35.37 34.76
CA GLY A 64 7.21 34.38 35.83
C GLY A 64 6.92 32.91 35.50
N GLY A 65 6.91 32.45 34.20
CA GLY A 65 6.70 31.05 33.82
C GLY A 65 5.97 30.84 32.51
N LEU A 66 5.61 29.59 32.23
CA LEU A 66 4.85 29.17 31.03
C LEU A 66 3.35 29.12 31.29
N ARG A 67 2.58 29.50 30.28
CA ARG A 67 1.13 29.38 30.28
C ARG A 67 0.70 27.93 30.13
N CYS A 68 -0.21 27.46 30.98
CA CYS A 68 -0.81 26.14 30.94
C CYS A 68 -2.27 26.19 30.51
N THR A 69 -2.71 25.12 29.85
CA THR A 69 -4.07 25.01 29.31
C THR A 69 -4.90 23.97 30.04
N GLY A 70 -4.29 23.06 30.78
CA GLY A 70 -4.86 21.84 31.35
C GLY A 70 -4.76 20.62 30.42
N ALA A 71 -4.33 20.80 29.13
CA ALA A 71 -4.11 19.70 28.20
C ALA A 71 -2.74 19.00 28.41
N GLU A 72 -1.89 19.55 29.22
CA GLU A 72 -0.56 19.03 29.53
C GLU A 72 -0.61 17.58 30.01
N TRP A 73 -1.61 17.25 30.82
CA TRP A 73 -1.83 15.88 31.30
C TRP A 73 -2.20 14.91 30.17
N LEU A 74 -2.98 15.36 29.18
CA LEU A 74 -3.31 14.56 28.00
C LEU A 74 -2.08 14.33 27.11
N LEU A 75 -1.23 15.35 26.97
CA LEU A 75 0.02 15.24 26.22
C LEU A 75 1.00 14.26 26.90
N LEU A 76 1.11 14.35 28.25
CA LEU A 76 1.92 13.43 29.03
C LEU A 76 1.36 12.00 28.99
N ALA A 77 0.07 11.83 29.12
CA ALA A 77 -0.59 10.54 28.98
C ALA A 77 -0.37 9.94 27.58
N GLY A 78 -0.44 10.75 26.51
CA GLY A 78 -0.13 10.30 25.15
C GLY A 78 1.32 9.91 24.96
N ALA A 79 2.26 10.61 25.58
CA ALA A 79 3.68 10.24 25.56
C ALA A 79 3.99 8.98 26.39
N SER A 80 3.24 8.74 27.48
CA SER A 80 3.46 7.57 28.35
C SER A 80 3.10 6.25 27.66
N ILE A 81 2.15 6.23 26.73
CA ILE A 81 1.74 5.00 26.02
C ILE A 81 2.93 4.40 25.23
N PRO A 82 3.51 5.09 24.24
CA PRO A 82 4.65 4.54 23.51
C PRO A 82 5.88 4.38 24.40
N LEU A 83 6.05 5.19 25.45
CA LEU A 83 7.16 5.04 26.38
C LEU A 83 7.06 3.72 27.16
N ILE A 84 5.87 3.38 27.69
CA ILE A 84 5.62 2.10 28.39
C ILE A 84 5.81 0.93 27.43
N GLN A 85 5.39 1.06 26.17
CA GLN A 85 5.59 0.00 25.16
C GLN A 85 7.06 -0.28 24.84
N LEU A 86 7.97 0.68 25.12
CA LEU A 86 9.41 0.56 24.91
C LEU A 86 10.19 0.06 26.13
N ILE A 87 9.60 0.10 27.32
CA ILE A 87 10.28 -0.32 28.56
C ILE A 87 10.46 -1.84 28.53
N PRO A 88 11.68 -2.35 28.79
CA PRO A 88 11.90 -3.77 29.00
C PRO A 88 11.14 -4.27 30.23
N LEU A 89 10.28 -5.26 30.04
CA LEU A 89 9.46 -5.83 31.10
C LEU A 89 9.92 -7.25 31.44
N PRO A 90 9.80 -7.66 32.72
CA PRO A 90 9.94 -9.06 33.10
C PRO A 90 8.92 -9.96 32.36
N GLU A 91 9.29 -11.20 32.10
CA GLU A 91 8.45 -12.19 31.37
C GLU A 91 7.03 -12.32 31.93
N ALA A 92 6.89 -12.40 33.25
CA ALA A 92 5.59 -12.52 33.93
C ALA A 92 4.66 -11.33 33.65
N TRP A 93 5.21 -10.12 33.50
CA TRP A 93 4.44 -8.93 33.13
C TRP A 93 4.08 -8.93 31.64
N LEU A 94 5.02 -9.35 30.79
CA LEU A 94 4.81 -9.40 29.35
C LEU A 94 3.71 -10.41 28.99
N THR A 95 3.76 -11.62 29.59
CA THR A 95 2.74 -12.68 29.37
C THR A 95 1.36 -12.28 29.90
N THR A 96 1.30 -11.47 30.98
CA THR A 96 0.03 -10.97 31.53
C THR A 96 -0.55 -9.83 30.69
N LEU A 97 0.28 -8.90 30.25
CA LEU A 97 -0.15 -7.69 29.53
C LEU A 97 -0.39 -7.94 28.04
N SER A 98 0.36 -8.86 27.44
CA SER A 98 0.27 -9.21 26.02
C SER A 98 0.49 -10.72 25.81
N PRO A 99 -0.48 -11.58 26.23
CA PRO A 99 -0.34 -13.04 26.14
C PRO A 99 -0.13 -13.52 24.70
N GLN A 100 -0.68 -12.81 23.74
CA GLN A 100 -0.54 -13.14 22.31
C GLN A 100 0.92 -13.12 21.83
N LEU A 101 1.78 -12.27 22.40
CA LEU A 101 3.20 -12.24 22.03
C LEU A 101 3.91 -13.57 22.29
N SER A 102 3.61 -14.24 23.41
CA SER A 102 4.21 -15.54 23.73
C SER A 102 3.76 -16.65 22.78
N HIS A 103 2.52 -16.58 22.27
CA HIS A 103 2.01 -17.52 21.28
C HIS A 103 2.60 -17.29 19.88
N ILE A 104 2.82 -16.04 19.50
CA ILE A 104 3.36 -15.68 18.18
C ILE A 104 4.88 -15.93 18.11
N LEU A 105 5.59 -15.86 19.25
CA LEU A 105 7.03 -15.89 19.32
C LEU A 105 7.60 -17.12 20.07
N PRO A 106 7.21 -18.37 19.71
CA PRO A 106 7.69 -19.57 20.42
C PRO A 106 9.21 -19.71 20.40
N ALA A 107 9.89 -19.40 19.31
CA ALA A 107 11.36 -19.49 19.21
C ALA A 107 12.11 -18.52 20.15
N TRP A 108 11.43 -17.56 20.77
CA TRP A 108 12.03 -16.61 21.72
C TRP A 108 11.87 -17.06 23.17
N ASN A 109 11.00 -18.04 23.43
CA ASN A 109 10.66 -18.47 24.78
C ASN A 109 11.59 -19.59 25.27
N ASP A 110 11.84 -20.59 24.43
CA ASP A 110 12.55 -21.80 24.83
C ASP A 110 13.57 -22.29 23.79
N GLY A 111 14.48 -23.18 24.24
CA GLY A 111 15.39 -23.93 23.39
C GLY A 111 16.70 -23.21 23.01
N THR A 112 17.37 -23.77 22.03
CA THR A 112 18.63 -23.25 21.47
C THR A 112 18.41 -21.95 20.71
N THR A 113 17.25 -21.78 20.06
CA THR A 113 16.87 -20.58 19.32
C THR A 113 16.76 -19.37 20.24
N ALA A 114 16.16 -19.53 21.42
CA ALA A 114 16.03 -18.48 22.43
C ALA A 114 17.40 -18.00 22.95
N LYS A 115 18.39 -18.89 23.05
CA LYS A 115 19.76 -18.50 23.43
C LYS A 115 20.41 -17.61 22.38
N LEU A 116 20.13 -17.84 21.10
CA LEU A 116 20.65 -17.04 19.98
C LEU A 116 19.91 -15.71 19.82
N LEU A 117 18.57 -15.71 19.97
CA LEU A 117 17.75 -14.51 19.79
C LEU A 117 17.84 -13.57 20.99
N GLY A 118 17.97 -14.09 22.20
CA GLY A 118 17.67 -13.42 23.45
C GLY A 118 16.16 -13.54 23.75
N ARG A 119 15.72 -12.96 24.87
CA ARG A 119 14.29 -12.89 25.21
C ARG A 119 13.68 -11.60 24.70
N TRP A 120 12.49 -11.66 24.11
CA TRP A 120 11.74 -10.46 23.78
C TRP A 120 11.21 -9.82 25.08
N GLN A 121 11.43 -8.52 25.27
CA GLN A 121 11.14 -7.86 26.55
C GLN A 121 10.20 -6.66 26.41
N CYS A 122 9.87 -6.23 25.21
CA CYS A 122 9.05 -5.03 24.98
C CYS A 122 7.61 -5.41 24.58
N LEU A 123 6.63 -4.58 24.97
CA LEU A 123 5.25 -4.70 24.49
C LEU A 123 5.17 -4.39 23.00
N SER A 124 5.94 -3.40 22.52
CA SER A 124 5.99 -3.09 21.09
C SER A 124 6.72 -4.16 20.31
N VAL A 125 6.11 -4.65 19.24
CA VAL A 125 6.74 -5.55 18.24
C VAL A 125 7.62 -4.81 17.23
N THR A 126 7.59 -3.46 17.24
CA THR A 126 8.42 -2.58 16.41
C THR A 126 8.98 -1.44 17.25
N PRO A 127 9.95 -1.70 18.12
CA PRO A 127 10.45 -0.67 19.04
C PRO A 127 10.96 0.60 18.36
N GLU A 128 11.56 0.49 17.16
CA GLU A 128 12.07 1.66 16.44
C GLU A 128 10.96 2.54 15.90
N GLU A 129 9.91 1.96 15.30
CA GLU A 129 8.74 2.70 14.83
C GLU A 129 8.02 3.38 16.02
N THR A 130 7.95 2.70 17.17
CA THR A 130 7.40 3.26 18.40
C THR A 130 8.24 4.43 18.94
N ARG A 131 9.58 4.40 18.79
CA ARG A 131 10.45 5.56 19.12
C ARG A 131 10.18 6.74 18.18
N ILE A 132 10.00 6.49 16.89
CA ILE A 132 9.64 7.53 15.90
C ILE A 132 8.27 8.12 16.26
N ALA A 133 7.28 7.28 16.58
CA ALA A 133 5.95 7.72 16.99
C ALA A 133 5.98 8.59 18.24
N LEU A 134 6.76 8.21 19.27
CA LEU A 134 6.98 9.03 20.46
C LEU A 134 7.63 10.38 20.10
N SER A 135 8.64 10.38 19.24
CA SER A 135 9.32 11.60 18.80
C SER A 135 8.37 12.55 18.06
N LEU A 136 7.49 12.02 17.20
CA LEU A 136 6.46 12.79 16.50
C LEU A 136 5.39 13.32 17.46
N TRP A 137 4.95 12.52 18.43
CA TRP A 137 4.04 12.97 19.47
C TRP A 137 4.63 14.14 20.29
N LEU A 138 5.88 14.02 20.70
CA LEU A 138 6.58 15.09 21.40
C LEU A 138 6.77 16.33 20.52
N ALA A 139 7.06 16.17 19.22
CA ALA A 139 7.15 17.30 18.29
C ALA A 139 5.80 18.02 18.16
N CYS A 140 4.69 17.29 18.00
CA CYS A 140 3.34 17.88 18.00
C CYS A 140 3.01 18.56 19.34
N SER A 141 3.46 17.99 20.47
CA SER A 141 3.31 18.59 21.80
C SER A 141 4.09 19.93 21.90
N LEU A 142 5.32 19.98 21.40
CA LEU A 142 6.11 21.21 21.34
C LEU A 142 5.48 22.28 20.44
N ILE A 143 4.92 21.87 19.30
CA ILE A 143 4.17 22.74 18.38
C ILE A 143 2.93 23.33 19.08
N PHE A 144 2.19 22.51 19.78
CA PHE A 144 1.05 22.95 20.59
C PHE A 144 1.49 23.95 21.65
N PHE A 145 2.51 23.62 22.45
CA PHE A 145 3.07 24.50 23.48
C PHE A 145 3.58 25.82 22.91
N TYR A 146 4.35 25.77 21.83
CA TYR A 146 4.81 26.96 21.14
C TYR A 146 3.63 27.87 20.78
N THR A 147 2.60 27.31 20.16
CA THR A 147 1.40 28.05 19.75
C THR A 147 0.69 28.69 20.94
N VAL A 148 0.52 27.95 22.05
CA VAL A 148 -0.07 28.47 23.29
C VAL A 148 0.76 29.61 23.87
N GLN A 149 2.10 29.47 23.90
CA GLN A 149 2.97 30.51 24.46
C GLN A 149 2.99 31.77 23.58
N ARG A 150 2.90 31.61 22.27
CA ARG A 150 2.99 32.69 21.27
C ARG A 150 1.77 33.59 21.19
N ILE A 151 0.59 33.03 21.51
CA ILE A 151 -0.68 33.74 21.40
C ILE A 151 -0.97 34.54 22.68
N SER A 152 -1.10 35.85 22.56
CA SER A 152 -1.51 36.77 23.64
C SER A 152 -2.93 37.32 23.44
N ASN A 153 -3.38 37.51 22.21
CA ASN A 153 -4.64 38.08 21.83
C ASN A 153 -5.21 37.49 20.54
N VAL A 154 -6.42 37.84 20.14
CA VAL A 154 -7.09 37.33 18.93
C VAL A 154 -6.33 37.66 17.64
N ASN A 155 -5.59 38.80 17.59
CA ASN A 155 -4.77 39.13 16.41
C ASN A 155 -3.65 38.13 16.20
N ASP A 156 -3.07 37.60 17.28
CA ASP A 156 -2.03 36.55 17.17
C ASP A 156 -2.61 35.24 16.62
N VAL A 157 -3.83 34.85 17.03
CA VAL A 157 -4.54 33.71 16.46
C VAL A 157 -4.76 33.92 14.97
N GLU A 158 -5.32 35.08 14.59
CA GLU A 158 -5.55 35.37 13.17
C GLU A 158 -4.28 35.40 12.35
N ARG A 159 -3.16 35.87 12.91
CA ARG A 159 -1.85 35.84 12.24
C ARG A 159 -1.40 34.39 11.97
N ILE A 160 -1.48 33.50 12.95
CA ILE A 160 -1.10 32.09 12.80
C ILE A 160 -2.01 31.40 11.77
N LEU A 161 -3.32 31.62 11.81
CA LEU A 161 -4.25 31.10 10.81
C LEU A 161 -3.93 31.60 9.40
N ARG A 162 -3.50 32.87 9.26
CA ARG A 162 -3.10 33.43 7.96
C ARG A 162 -1.85 32.79 7.38
N TRP A 163 -0.97 32.16 8.15
CA TRP A 163 0.19 31.46 7.62
C TRP A 163 -0.20 30.24 6.75
N LEU A 164 -1.31 29.56 7.09
CA LEU A 164 -1.78 28.41 6.33
C LEU A 164 -2.37 28.78 4.96
N VAL A 165 -2.90 29.99 4.82
CA VAL A 165 -3.53 30.44 3.58
C VAL A 165 -2.59 30.43 2.38
N PRO A 166 -1.42 31.12 2.39
CA PRO A 166 -0.49 31.06 1.28
C PRO A 166 0.05 29.65 1.05
N ILE A 167 0.24 28.86 2.10
CA ILE A 167 0.74 27.48 1.97
C ILE A 167 -0.25 26.62 1.17
N VAL A 168 -1.55 26.65 1.50
CA VAL A 168 -2.53 25.83 0.76
C VAL A 168 -2.72 26.32 -0.67
N ILE A 169 -2.65 27.62 -0.93
CA ILE A 169 -2.73 28.18 -2.29
C ILE A 169 -1.52 27.74 -3.12
N VAL A 170 -0.30 27.90 -2.60
CA VAL A 170 0.93 27.52 -3.28
C VAL A 170 0.97 26.02 -3.57
N LEU A 171 0.63 25.20 -2.58
CA LEU A 171 0.58 23.74 -2.77
C LEU A 171 -0.51 23.32 -3.75
N SER A 172 -1.64 24.02 -3.80
CA SER A 172 -2.70 23.73 -4.77
C SER A 172 -2.27 24.10 -6.19
N VAL A 173 -1.69 25.28 -6.37
CA VAL A 173 -1.14 25.70 -7.69
C VAL A 173 -0.03 24.73 -8.12
N PHE A 174 0.91 24.42 -7.23
CA PHE A 174 1.97 23.46 -7.48
C PHE A 174 1.41 22.08 -7.87
N GLY A 175 0.42 21.58 -7.16
CA GLY A 175 -0.23 20.30 -7.44
C GLY A 175 -0.92 20.28 -8.80
N LEU A 176 -1.60 21.36 -9.18
CA LEU A 176 -2.22 21.51 -10.51
C LEU A 176 -1.17 21.57 -11.62
N LEU A 177 -0.11 22.37 -11.44
CA LEU A 177 0.98 22.42 -12.41
C LEU A 177 1.66 21.06 -12.58
N GLN A 178 1.94 20.36 -11.48
CA GLN A 178 2.52 19.01 -11.52
C GLN A 178 1.60 17.99 -12.20
N TYR A 179 0.30 18.12 -12.06
CA TYR A 179 -0.68 17.25 -12.70
C TYR A 179 -0.79 17.51 -14.20
N PHE A 180 -0.91 18.76 -14.64
CA PHE A 180 -1.05 19.11 -16.06
C PHE A 180 0.25 18.98 -16.85
N PHE A 181 1.39 19.34 -16.26
CA PHE A 181 2.72 19.25 -16.88
C PHE A 181 3.54 18.08 -16.31
N ASN A 182 2.88 16.93 -16.10
CA ASN A 182 3.50 15.80 -15.43
C ASN A 182 4.52 15.07 -16.33
N ASN A 183 5.56 14.54 -15.68
CA ASN A 183 6.52 13.58 -16.25
C ASN A 183 6.61 12.30 -15.38
N ASN A 184 5.56 11.98 -14.63
CA ASN A 184 5.48 10.90 -13.65
C ASN A 184 6.45 11.01 -12.46
N LYS A 185 7.07 12.18 -12.27
CA LYS A 185 8.01 12.44 -11.17
C LYS A 185 7.46 13.54 -10.26
N PHE A 186 7.67 13.38 -8.95
CA PHE A 186 7.43 14.45 -8.00
C PHE A 186 8.43 15.59 -8.21
N PHE A 187 7.97 16.82 -8.11
CA PHE A 187 8.78 18.02 -8.35
C PHE A 187 9.47 18.02 -9.73
N TRP A 188 8.97 17.24 -10.70
CA TRP A 188 9.56 16.95 -12.03
C TRP A 188 10.94 16.28 -11.99
N LEU A 189 11.49 16.00 -10.82
CA LEU A 189 12.84 15.47 -10.60
C LEU A 189 12.85 14.08 -9.99
N TYR A 190 12.00 13.84 -8.97
CA TYR A 190 12.05 12.66 -8.12
C TYR A 190 11.08 11.57 -8.57
N SER A 191 11.62 10.42 -8.97
CA SER A 191 10.83 9.21 -9.28
C SER A 191 10.53 8.45 -7.99
N HIS A 192 9.30 8.57 -7.48
CA HIS A 192 8.88 7.79 -6.32
C HIS A 192 8.64 6.31 -6.71
N PRO A 193 9.12 5.32 -5.91
CA PRO A 193 9.01 3.91 -6.27
C PRO A 193 7.57 3.41 -6.40
N PHE A 194 6.62 3.95 -5.65
CA PHE A 194 5.24 3.42 -5.56
C PHE A 194 4.16 4.42 -5.96
N ALA A 195 4.46 5.69 -6.14
CA ALA A 195 3.48 6.72 -6.42
C ALA A 195 3.81 7.47 -7.71
N LYS A 196 2.80 7.69 -8.56
CA LYS A 196 2.89 8.48 -9.78
C LYS A 196 2.17 9.81 -9.60
N THR A 197 2.43 10.77 -10.46
CA THR A 197 1.84 12.12 -10.42
C THR A 197 0.78 12.38 -11.49
N ASN A 198 0.54 11.40 -12.36
CA ASN A 198 -0.38 11.52 -13.50
C ASN A 198 -1.82 11.06 -13.23
N ASP A 199 -2.06 10.35 -12.13
CA ASP A 199 -3.35 9.75 -11.80
C ASP A 199 -4.31 10.69 -11.05
N ALA A 200 -3.77 11.65 -10.28
CA ALA A 200 -4.53 12.63 -9.51
C ALA A 200 -3.64 13.78 -9.03
N VAL A 201 -4.26 14.90 -8.63
CA VAL A 201 -3.54 16.00 -7.95
C VAL A 201 -3.15 15.55 -6.53
N LYS A 202 -1.85 15.55 -6.24
CA LYS A 202 -1.27 15.12 -4.96
C LYS A 202 -0.39 16.19 -4.30
N ALA A 203 -0.04 17.23 -5.05
CA ALA A 203 0.97 18.22 -4.68
C ALA A 203 2.27 17.52 -4.23
N CYS A 204 2.75 17.80 -3.02
CA CYS A 204 3.92 17.17 -2.44
C CYS A 204 3.63 15.88 -1.64
N PHE A 205 2.37 15.41 -1.56
CA PHE A 205 2.00 14.20 -0.84
C PHE A 205 2.07 12.96 -1.75
N THR A 206 2.45 11.82 -1.22
CA THR A 206 2.45 10.55 -1.96
C THR A 206 1.05 10.00 -2.21
N ASN A 207 0.10 10.31 -1.29
CA ASN A 207 -1.30 9.91 -1.38
C ASN A 207 -2.18 11.14 -1.64
N ARG A 208 -3.08 11.02 -2.63
CA ARG A 208 -4.06 12.06 -3.00
C ARG A 208 -5.01 12.43 -1.85
N ASN A 209 -5.37 11.45 -1.00
CA ASN A 209 -6.25 11.67 0.13
C ASN A 209 -5.63 12.58 1.19
N HIS A 210 -4.30 12.48 1.40
CA HIS A 210 -3.58 13.34 2.36
C HIS A 210 -3.54 14.80 1.90
N PHE A 211 -3.35 15.06 0.59
CA PHE A 211 -3.45 16.41 0.07
C PHE A 211 -4.90 16.94 0.17
N ALA A 212 -5.89 16.10 -0.16
CA ALA A 212 -7.30 16.46 0.00
C ALA A 212 -7.65 16.78 1.46
N ASP A 213 -7.09 16.06 2.44
CA ASP A 213 -7.27 16.35 3.86
C ASP A 213 -6.62 17.66 4.29
N PHE A 214 -5.42 17.96 3.80
CA PHE A 214 -4.79 19.26 4.03
C PHE A 214 -5.67 20.42 3.52
N VAL A 215 -6.26 20.24 2.34
CA VAL A 215 -7.24 21.21 1.81
C VAL A 215 -8.48 21.26 2.70
N ALA A 216 -9.01 20.12 3.15
CA ALA A 216 -10.19 20.07 4.03
C ALA A 216 -9.95 20.79 5.37
N LEU A 217 -8.79 20.58 6.01
CA LEU A 217 -8.37 21.30 7.21
C LEU A 217 -8.37 22.82 7.02
N THR A 218 -8.00 23.29 5.84
CA THR A 218 -7.75 24.70 5.55
C THR A 218 -8.87 25.39 4.75
N ALA A 219 -9.85 24.64 4.23
CA ALA A 219 -10.93 25.17 3.40
C ALA A 219 -11.76 26.25 4.13
N GLY A 220 -12.13 26.00 5.38
CA GLY A 220 -12.80 26.99 6.23
C GLY A 220 -11.96 28.22 6.51
N LEU A 221 -10.62 28.07 6.62
CA LEU A 221 -9.68 29.20 6.80
C LEU A 221 -9.61 30.07 5.55
N LEU A 222 -9.61 29.45 4.37
CA LEU A 222 -9.66 30.18 3.10
C LEU A 222 -10.94 31.02 2.98
N LEU A 223 -12.08 30.43 3.32
CA LEU A 223 -13.35 31.12 3.31
C LEU A 223 -13.35 32.30 4.31
N TRP A 224 -12.84 32.08 5.53
CA TRP A 224 -12.67 33.14 6.52
C TRP A 224 -11.74 34.27 6.03
N TRP A 225 -10.58 33.93 5.50
CA TRP A 225 -9.62 34.89 4.99
C TRP A 225 -10.21 35.73 3.85
N TYR A 226 -10.96 35.08 2.98
CA TYR A 226 -11.66 35.72 1.88
C TYR A 226 -12.66 36.80 2.36
N LEU A 227 -13.41 36.48 3.41
CA LEU A 227 -14.49 37.37 3.91
C LEU A 227 -14.03 38.39 4.95
N ALA A 228 -13.04 38.05 5.79
CA ALA A 228 -12.64 38.89 6.93
C ALA A 228 -11.71 40.05 6.57
N ASN A 229 -10.98 39.97 5.46
CA ASN A 229 -9.89 40.91 5.15
C ASN A 229 -10.34 42.35 4.77
N ASP A 230 -11.62 42.58 4.53
CA ASP A 230 -12.17 43.86 4.11
C ASP A 230 -12.38 44.86 5.28
N ARG A 231 -12.35 44.38 6.52
CA ARG A 231 -12.56 45.20 7.73
C ARG A 231 -11.30 45.94 8.23
N SER A 232 -10.10 45.37 7.92
CA SER A 232 -8.82 45.91 8.40
C SER A 232 -8.37 47.18 7.67
N GLN A 233 -8.80 47.40 6.45
CA GLN A 233 -8.36 48.56 5.63
C GLN A 233 -8.89 49.91 6.09
N ARG A 234 -10.01 49.94 6.87
CA ARG A 234 -10.61 51.22 7.29
C ARG A 234 -9.96 51.89 8.53
N THR A 235 -9.09 51.22 9.28
CA THR A 235 -8.58 51.68 10.58
C THR A 235 -7.10 51.96 10.68
N ARG A 236 -6.29 51.74 9.67
CA ARG A 236 -4.83 51.98 9.74
C ARG A 236 -4.28 52.81 8.59
N ARG A 237 -4.31 54.11 8.79
CA ARG A 237 -3.31 55.04 8.21
C ARG A 237 -2.13 55.14 9.19
N PHE A 238 -0.91 55.03 8.65
CA PHE A 238 0.43 55.28 9.22
C PHE A 238 1.18 54.15 9.95
N GLY A 239 2.36 53.86 9.40
CA GLY A 239 3.48 53.19 10.09
C GLY A 239 4.33 52.31 9.20
N THR A 240 5.49 52.78 8.87
CA THR A 240 6.56 52.17 8.05
C THR A 240 7.15 50.89 8.62
N ALA A 241 7.56 50.02 7.72
CA ALA A 241 8.54 48.92 7.80
C ALA A 241 7.98 47.53 8.16
N ALA A 242 7.94 46.65 7.20
CA ALA A 242 8.82 45.48 7.11
C ALA A 242 8.21 44.31 6.35
N PHE A 243 9.03 43.57 5.71
CA PHE A 243 8.77 42.37 4.88
C PHE A 243 7.98 41.24 5.56
N PHE A 244 7.88 41.23 6.88
CA PHE A 244 7.07 40.30 7.69
C PHE A 244 5.85 40.94 8.38
N ARG A 245 5.56 42.19 8.07
CA ARG A 245 4.36 42.88 8.50
C ARG A 245 3.38 42.91 7.34
N GLU A 246 2.29 42.15 7.49
CA GLU A 246 1.09 42.15 6.63
C GLU A 246 1.34 42.40 5.13
N PRO A 247 0.96 41.50 4.24
CA PRO A 247 0.82 41.81 2.83
C PRO A 247 -0.41 42.72 2.59
N SER A 248 -0.53 43.82 3.34
CA SER A 248 -1.62 44.79 3.16
C SER A 248 -1.38 45.77 1.99
N HIS A 249 -0.14 45.79 1.44
CA HIS A 249 0.21 46.61 0.29
C HIS A 249 -0.01 45.92 -1.07
N LEU A 250 -0.33 44.62 -1.11
CA LEU A 250 -0.75 43.92 -2.33
C LEU A 250 -2.22 44.17 -2.72
N GLY A 251 -2.96 44.96 -1.92
CA GLY A 251 -4.41 45.15 -2.08
C GLY A 251 -4.85 46.35 -2.90
N ASP A 252 -3.99 47.32 -3.18
CA ASP A 252 -4.42 48.58 -3.80
C ASP A 252 -4.16 48.69 -5.30
N THR A 253 -3.43 47.78 -5.93
CA THR A 253 -3.22 47.81 -7.37
C THR A 253 -3.19 46.41 -7.97
N GLY A 254 -4.20 45.99 -8.70
CA GLY A 254 -4.19 44.84 -9.63
C GLY A 254 -4.26 43.44 -8.99
N PHE A 255 -3.75 43.21 -7.78
CA PHE A 255 -3.74 41.92 -7.09
C PHE A 255 -5.06 41.61 -6.31
N GLY A 256 -5.97 42.55 -6.19
CA GLY A 256 -7.28 42.35 -5.57
C GLY A 256 -8.09 41.21 -6.22
N TYR A 257 -7.96 41.06 -7.54
CA TYR A 257 -8.62 40.00 -8.30
C TYR A 257 -8.01 38.62 -8.07
N LEU A 258 -6.70 38.51 -7.74
CA LEU A 258 -6.05 37.24 -7.46
C LEU A 258 -6.62 36.55 -6.21
N LYS A 259 -7.08 37.32 -5.25
CA LYS A 259 -7.75 36.84 -4.05
C LYS A 259 -9.03 36.05 -4.39
N TRP A 260 -9.79 36.53 -5.40
CA TRP A 260 -11.02 35.86 -5.84
C TRP A 260 -10.78 34.52 -6.52
N LEU A 261 -9.58 34.32 -7.09
CA LEU A 261 -9.18 33.08 -7.74
C LEU A 261 -8.64 32.03 -6.76
N ALA A 262 -8.21 32.43 -5.56
CA ALA A 262 -7.58 31.51 -4.60
C ALA A 262 -8.51 30.35 -4.18
N LEU A 263 -9.73 30.62 -3.76
CA LEU A 263 -10.69 29.60 -3.35
C LEU A 263 -11.07 28.66 -4.51
N PRO A 264 -11.45 29.16 -5.69
CA PRO A 264 -11.67 28.33 -6.88
C PRO A 264 -10.49 27.43 -7.26
N ILE A 265 -9.27 27.94 -7.24
CA ILE A 265 -8.05 27.16 -7.56
C ILE A 265 -7.87 26.01 -6.57
N VAL A 266 -8.05 26.28 -5.27
CA VAL A 266 -7.92 25.24 -4.23
C VAL A 266 -9.04 24.20 -4.33
N LEU A 267 -10.29 24.63 -4.64
CA LEU A 267 -11.40 23.71 -4.87
C LEU A 267 -11.20 22.86 -6.13
N LEU A 268 -10.68 23.45 -7.20
CA LEU A 268 -10.30 22.69 -8.41
C LEU A 268 -9.22 21.64 -8.10
N ALA A 269 -8.18 22.03 -7.38
CA ALA A 269 -7.14 21.10 -6.95
C ALA A 269 -7.74 19.96 -6.11
N LEU A 270 -8.66 20.26 -5.18
CA LEU A 270 -9.37 19.26 -4.38
C LEU A 270 -10.18 18.29 -5.25
N LEU A 271 -10.96 18.77 -6.19
CA LEU A 271 -11.75 17.92 -7.09
C LEU A 271 -10.86 16.98 -7.92
N LEU A 272 -9.74 17.50 -8.43
CA LEU A 272 -8.78 16.73 -9.20
C LEU A 272 -7.92 15.79 -8.36
N THR A 273 -8.01 15.84 -7.01
CA THR A 273 -7.51 14.74 -6.17
C THR A 273 -8.33 13.47 -6.36
N GLN A 274 -9.59 13.58 -6.80
CA GLN A 274 -10.53 12.47 -6.91
C GLN A 274 -10.72 11.73 -5.56
N SER A 275 -10.53 12.41 -4.42
CA SER A 275 -10.72 11.86 -3.08
C SER A 275 -12.14 12.14 -2.61
N ARG A 276 -12.97 11.09 -2.55
CA ARG A 276 -14.36 11.20 -2.04
C ARG A 276 -14.38 11.65 -0.58
N GLY A 277 -13.61 10.96 0.29
CA GLY A 277 -13.51 11.29 1.71
C GLY A 277 -13.03 12.71 1.97
N GLY A 278 -11.98 13.15 1.26
CA GLY A 278 -11.45 14.51 1.36
C GLY A 278 -12.43 15.58 0.88
N THR A 279 -13.20 15.31 -0.18
CA THR A 279 -14.25 16.25 -0.66
C THR A 279 -15.37 16.41 0.36
N PHE A 280 -15.83 15.32 0.97
CA PHE A 280 -16.84 15.37 2.05
C PHE A 280 -16.28 16.09 3.30
N ALA A 281 -15.05 15.80 3.70
CA ALA A 281 -14.39 16.49 4.80
C ALA A 281 -14.28 18.01 4.55
N ALA A 282 -13.89 18.42 3.34
CA ALA A 282 -13.85 19.84 2.96
C ALA A 282 -15.23 20.49 2.99
N ALA A 283 -16.27 19.78 2.55
CA ALA A 283 -17.66 20.27 2.64
C ALA A 283 -18.07 20.48 4.11
N ILE A 284 -17.71 19.58 5.03
CA ILE A 284 -17.93 19.74 6.47
C ILE A 284 -17.22 21.00 6.99
N SER A 285 -15.93 21.17 6.65
CA SER A 285 -15.13 22.34 7.04
C SER A 285 -15.75 23.65 6.57
N LEU A 286 -16.14 23.70 5.29
CA LEU A 286 -16.79 24.87 4.69
C LEU A 286 -18.16 25.15 5.29
N ALA A 287 -18.96 24.12 5.56
CA ALA A 287 -20.30 24.29 6.15
C ALA A 287 -20.22 24.84 7.57
N VAL A 288 -19.37 24.25 8.43
CA VAL A 288 -19.21 24.72 9.82
C VAL A 288 -18.62 26.14 9.84
N ALA A 289 -17.58 26.41 9.07
CA ALA A 289 -17.00 27.74 8.94
C ALA A 289 -18.04 28.74 8.37
N GLY A 290 -18.80 28.34 7.36
CA GLY A 290 -19.85 29.14 6.75
C GLY A 290 -20.94 29.54 7.74
N ILE A 291 -21.45 28.59 8.51
CA ILE A 291 -22.44 28.85 9.57
C ILE A 291 -21.86 29.82 10.60
N ALA A 292 -20.62 29.56 11.05
CA ALA A 292 -19.98 30.44 12.04
C ALA A 292 -19.79 31.87 11.53
N LEU A 293 -19.37 32.03 10.29
CA LEU A 293 -19.16 33.34 9.68
C LEU A 293 -20.50 34.06 9.40
N TYR A 294 -21.52 33.34 8.96
CA TYR A 294 -22.86 33.87 8.74
C TYR A 294 -23.48 34.45 10.02
N GLN A 295 -23.28 33.80 11.17
CA GLN A 295 -23.77 34.28 12.46
C GLN A 295 -22.98 35.49 12.97
N THR A 296 -21.76 35.72 12.49
CA THR A 296 -20.90 36.81 12.96
C THR A 296 -20.80 38.02 12.02
N ASP A 297 -21.28 37.90 10.77
CA ASP A 297 -21.24 39.00 9.77
C ASP A 297 -22.62 39.56 9.45
N PRO A 298 -22.84 40.89 9.67
CA PRO A 298 -24.08 41.55 9.29
C PRO A 298 -24.28 41.79 7.78
N LEU A 299 -23.25 41.64 6.95
CA LEU A 299 -23.29 41.96 5.51
C LEU A 299 -23.59 40.70 4.63
N LYS A 300 -24.80 40.16 4.76
CA LYS A 300 -25.28 38.95 4.08
C LYS A 300 -25.17 38.94 2.54
N LYS A 301 -25.23 40.10 1.87
CA LYS A 301 -25.22 40.20 0.39
C LYS A 301 -23.88 39.76 -0.25
N ARG A 302 -22.75 39.85 0.45
CA ARG A 302 -21.42 39.43 -0.08
C ARG A 302 -21.30 37.94 -0.20
N TRP A 303 -22.01 37.18 0.64
CA TRP A 303 -22.01 35.71 0.61
C TRP A 303 -22.59 35.14 -0.67
N MET A 304 -23.68 35.77 -1.16
CA MET A 304 -24.33 35.35 -2.40
C MET A 304 -23.38 35.52 -3.61
N GLY A 305 -22.62 36.62 -3.66
CA GLY A 305 -21.68 36.88 -4.74
C GLY A 305 -20.49 35.91 -4.71
N ALA A 306 -19.93 35.65 -3.52
CA ALA A 306 -18.80 34.68 -3.38
C ALA A 306 -19.24 33.24 -3.70
N PHE A 307 -20.43 32.87 -3.27
CA PHE A 307 -21.01 31.56 -3.55
C PHE A 307 -21.32 31.36 -5.04
N ALA A 308 -21.96 32.39 -5.67
CA ALA A 308 -22.25 32.36 -7.10
C ALA A 308 -20.97 32.30 -7.96
N LEU A 309 -19.95 33.08 -7.60
CA LEU A 309 -18.65 33.03 -8.30
C LEU A 309 -17.94 31.70 -8.12
N GLY A 310 -17.98 31.12 -6.91
CA GLY A 310 -17.43 29.78 -6.63
C GLY A 310 -18.13 28.70 -7.46
N ILE A 311 -19.45 28.72 -7.54
CA ILE A 311 -20.23 27.79 -8.38
C ILE A 311 -19.94 28.00 -9.86
N ALA A 312 -19.91 29.24 -10.35
CA ALA A 312 -19.62 29.53 -11.76
C ALA A 312 -18.23 29.05 -12.15
N PHE A 313 -17.23 29.24 -11.30
CA PHE A 313 -15.87 28.74 -11.53
C PHE A 313 -15.82 27.22 -11.47
N LEU A 314 -16.54 26.60 -10.55
CA LEU A 314 -16.62 25.14 -10.44
C LEU A 314 -17.21 24.52 -11.71
N ILE A 315 -18.31 25.12 -12.21
CA ILE A 315 -18.94 24.71 -13.47
C ILE A 315 -17.95 24.90 -14.64
N ALA A 316 -17.29 26.05 -14.73
CA ALA A 316 -16.29 26.31 -15.76
C ALA A 316 -15.11 25.31 -15.68
N ALA A 317 -14.62 25.01 -14.49
CA ALA A 317 -13.54 24.05 -14.27
C ALA A 317 -13.95 22.63 -14.65
N VAL A 318 -15.17 22.21 -14.33
CA VAL A 318 -15.71 20.90 -14.73
C VAL A 318 -15.85 20.81 -16.27
N LEU A 319 -16.29 21.90 -16.91
CA LEU A 319 -16.40 21.96 -18.37
C LEU A 319 -15.03 21.92 -19.07
N ILE A 320 -14.00 22.57 -18.50
CA ILE A 320 -12.63 22.61 -19.06
C ILE A 320 -11.92 21.24 -18.89
N VAL A 321 -12.08 20.60 -17.74
CA VAL A 321 -11.42 19.31 -17.42
C VAL A 321 -12.12 18.14 -18.12
N GLY A 322 -13.35 18.32 -18.58
CA GLY A 322 -14.21 17.29 -19.19
C GLY A 322 -15.00 16.51 -18.14
N THR A 323 -16.27 16.33 -18.45
CA THR A 323 -17.22 15.62 -17.57
C THR A 323 -16.83 14.15 -17.36
N ASP A 324 -16.29 13.51 -18.40
CA ASP A 324 -15.98 12.07 -18.38
C ASP A 324 -14.97 11.65 -17.30
N THR A 325 -13.97 12.48 -17.03
CA THR A 325 -12.93 12.17 -16.04
C THR A 325 -13.46 12.22 -14.60
N ILE A 326 -14.39 13.15 -14.34
CA ILE A 326 -14.99 13.37 -13.03
C ILE A 326 -16.20 12.44 -12.85
N PHE A 327 -17.09 12.35 -13.85
CA PHE A 327 -18.34 11.61 -13.77
C PHE A 327 -18.17 10.09 -13.76
N ARG A 328 -17.24 9.49 -14.52
CA ARG A 328 -17.03 8.03 -14.50
C ARG A 328 -16.78 7.46 -13.11
N ARG A 329 -16.10 8.21 -12.24
CA ARG A 329 -15.88 7.77 -10.85
C ARG A 329 -17.06 8.06 -9.92
N TRP A 330 -17.84 9.11 -10.19
CA TRP A 330 -19.05 9.42 -9.43
C TRP A 330 -20.24 8.56 -9.88
N GLU A 331 -20.34 8.25 -11.16
CA GLU A 331 -21.32 7.34 -11.73
C GLU A 331 -21.17 5.91 -11.19
N ALA A 332 -19.92 5.46 -10.98
CA ALA A 332 -19.64 4.23 -10.28
C ALA A 332 -20.17 4.19 -8.82
N VAL A 333 -20.48 5.33 -8.20
CA VAL A 333 -21.09 5.38 -6.87
C VAL A 333 -22.62 5.20 -6.92
N THR A 334 -23.26 5.67 -7.98
CA THR A 334 -24.73 5.63 -8.11
C THR A 334 -25.23 4.30 -8.65
N GLN A 335 -24.38 3.52 -9.32
CA GLN A 335 -24.73 2.24 -9.94
C GLN A 335 -24.25 1.02 -9.15
N LEU A 336 -23.40 1.20 -8.11
CA LEU A 336 -22.80 0.08 -7.37
C LEU A 336 -23.65 -0.32 -6.16
N SER A 337 -23.92 -1.63 -6.04
CA SER A 337 -24.33 -2.22 -4.76
C SER A 337 -23.24 -2.02 -3.70
N TRP A 338 -23.62 -2.06 -2.40
CA TRP A 338 -22.67 -1.93 -1.28
C TRP A 338 -21.48 -2.91 -1.40
N ASP A 339 -21.69 -4.09 -1.97
CA ASP A 339 -20.66 -5.12 -2.16
C ASP A 339 -19.69 -4.78 -3.30
N GLN A 340 -20.13 -4.06 -4.33
CA GLN A 340 -19.30 -3.63 -5.45
C GLN A 340 -18.43 -2.39 -5.11
N ILE A 341 -18.87 -1.56 -4.15
CA ILE A 341 -18.08 -0.43 -3.65
C ILE A 341 -16.80 -0.93 -2.95
N ASP A 342 -16.84 -2.11 -2.35
CA ASP A 342 -15.74 -2.70 -1.59
C ASP A 342 -14.77 -3.53 -2.45
N GLN A 343 -15.19 -4.06 -3.59
CA GLN A 343 -14.38 -4.95 -4.44
C GLN A 343 -13.12 -4.27 -5.02
N GLY A 344 -13.12 -2.95 -5.19
CA GLY A 344 -11.97 -2.21 -5.73
C GLY A 344 -10.94 -1.75 -4.69
N GLU A 345 -11.26 -1.68 -3.40
CA GLU A 345 -10.42 -1.08 -2.37
C GLU A 345 -10.09 -2.03 -1.19
N ALA A 346 -10.71 -3.19 -1.11
CA ALA A 346 -10.53 -4.23 -0.07
C ALA A 346 -10.54 -3.72 1.39
N ARG A 347 -11.09 -2.53 1.66
CA ARG A 347 -11.08 -1.86 2.96
C ARG A 347 -11.79 -2.66 4.04
N ARG A 348 -12.93 -3.29 3.69
CA ARG A 348 -13.68 -4.11 4.63
C ARG A 348 -12.84 -5.26 5.17
N SER A 349 -12.11 -5.93 4.29
CA SER A 349 -11.20 -7.02 4.67
C SER A 349 -10.07 -6.50 5.58
N VAL A 350 -9.47 -5.34 5.26
CA VAL A 350 -8.46 -4.70 6.10
C VAL A 350 -9.02 -4.35 7.48
N TRP A 351 -10.22 -3.76 7.55
CA TRP A 351 -10.87 -3.42 8.82
C TRP A 351 -11.23 -4.64 9.66
N GLN A 352 -11.75 -5.70 9.03
CA GLN A 352 -12.04 -6.96 9.71
C GLN A 352 -10.79 -7.61 10.30
N ASN A 353 -9.71 -7.67 9.52
CA ASN A 353 -8.43 -8.21 9.97
C ASN A 353 -7.81 -7.34 11.07
N THR A 354 -7.89 -6.00 10.93
CA THR A 354 -7.42 -5.06 11.96
C THR A 354 -8.22 -5.19 13.25
N TRP A 355 -9.53 -5.39 13.16
CA TRP A 355 -10.39 -5.62 14.34
C TRP A 355 -10.02 -6.91 15.07
N ARG A 356 -9.80 -8.02 14.34
CA ARG A 356 -9.33 -9.28 14.93
C ARG A 356 -7.97 -9.09 15.63
N ALA A 357 -7.04 -8.44 14.94
CA ALA A 357 -5.74 -8.13 15.53
C ALA A 357 -5.87 -7.26 16.78
N ALA A 358 -6.75 -6.25 16.78
CA ALA A 358 -6.97 -5.38 17.93
C ALA A 358 -7.56 -6.11 19.15
N GLN A 359 -8.36 -7.16 18.94
CA GLN A 359 -8.87 -7.99 20.03
C GLN A 359 -7.75 -8.73 20.77
N ASP A 360 -6.74 -9.20 20.05
CA ASP A 360 -5.58 -9.91 20.62
C ASP A 360 -4.60 -8.97 21.35
N PHE A 361 -4.57 -7.69 20.99
CA PHE A 361 -3.72 -6.66 21.58
C PHE A 361 -4.50 -5.58 22.33
N LEU A 362 -5.69 -5.91 22.86
CA LEU A 362 -6.66 -4.93 23.38
C LEU A 362 -6.13 -4.13 24.57
N VAL A 363 -5.35 -4.73 25.48
CA VAL A 363 -4.93 -4.12 26.75
C VAL A 363 -3.88 -3.04 26.53
N THR A 364 -2.82 -3.34 25.80
CA THR A 364 -1.63 -2.47 25.68
C THR A 364 -1.34 -2.01 24.27
N GLY A 365 -2.06 -2.58 23.29
CA GLY A 365 -1.74 -2.44 21.88
C GLY A 365 -0.50 -3.26 21.48
N SER A 366 -0.27 -3.36 20.19
CA SER A 366 0.87 -4.07 19.59
C SER A 366 2.13 -3.22 19.45
N GLY A 367 2.06 -1.94 19.79
CA GLY A 367 3.13 -0.93 19.62
C GLY A 367 2.78 0.11 18.55
N CYS A 368 3.09 1.37 18.83
CA CYS A 368 2.87 2.46 17.89
C CYS A 368 3.68 2.23 16.62
N GLY A 369 3.02 2.30 15.44
CA GLY A 369 3.64 2.06 14.13
C GLY A 369 3.77 0.60 13.72
N SER A 370 3.19 -0.35 14.48
CA SER A 370 3.31 -1.79 14.24
C SER A 370 2.34 -2.35 13.21
N PHE A 371 1.35 -1.59 12.75
CA PHE A 371 0.29 -2.08 11.87
C PHE A 371 0.81 -2.90 10.69
N SER A 372 1.80 -2.37 9.95
CA SER A 372 2.30 -2.99 8.72
C SER A 372 2.91 -4.38 8.91
N VAL A 373 3.38 -4.70 10.10
CA VAL A 373 3.98 -6.01 10.43
C VAL A 373 3.02 -6.92 11.17
N VAL A 374 2.03 -6.36 11.90
CA VAL A 374 1.00 -7.14 12.63
C VAL A 374 -0.14 -7.56 11.70
N HIS A 375 -0.61 -6.68 10.82
CA HIS A 375 -1.72 -6.97 9.93
C HIS A 375 -1.55 -8.26 9.10
N PRO A 376 -0.36 -8.61 8.56
CA PRO A 376 -0.15 -9.86 7.81
C PRO A 376 -0.39 -11.16 8.62
N LEU A 377 -0.31 -11.12 9.96
CA LEU A 377 -0.68 -12.27 10.81
C LEU A 377 -2.16 -12.64 10.69
N TYR A 378 -3.02 -11.65 10.41
CA TYR A 378 -4.48 -11.77 10.40
C TYR A 378 -5.07 -11.75 8.99
N GLN A 379 -4.23 -11.59 7.97
CA GLN A 379 -4.67 -11.63 6.58
C GLN A 379 -5.22 -13.01 6.22
N THR A 380 -6.29 -13.02 5.41
CA THR A 380 -6.82 -14.24 4.81
C THR A 380 -5.98 -14.64 3.60
N THR A 381 -6.03 -15.90 3.19
CA THR A 381 -5.32 -16.43 2.01
C THR A 381 -5.62 -15.63 0.74
N ARG A 382 -6.87 -15.15 0.55
CA ARG A 382 -7.28 -14.37 -0.62
C ARG A 382 -6.62 -12.99 -0.71
N SER A 383 -6.23 -12.39 0.42
CA SER A 383 -5.62 -11.05 0.48
C SER A 383 -4.12 -11.06 0.79
N SER A 384 -3.51 -12.24 0.91
CA SER A 384 -2.11 -12.42 1.35
C SER A 384 -1.08 -11.78 0.41
N HIS A 385 -1.41 -11.58 -0.86
CA HIS A 385 -0.55 -10.92 -1.85
C HIS A 385 -0.56 -9.38 -1.75
N LEU A 386 -1.47 -8.79 -0.94
CA LEU A 386 -1.59 -7.34 -0.80
C LEU A 386 -0.86 -6.87 0.46
N TYR A 387 -0.02 -5.85 0.32
CA TYR A 387 0.69 -5.24 1.43
C TYR A 387 0.06 -3.90 1.83
N TYR A 388 -0.43 -3.82 3.06
CA TYR A 388 -1.04 -2.63 3.62
C TYR A 388 -0.13 -1.99 4.66
N THR A 389 0.19 -0.72 4.50
CA THR A 389 1.00 0.04 5.46
C THR A 389 0.19 0.58 6.63
N HIS A 390 -1.13 0.76 6.45
CA HIS A 390 -2.05 1.36 7.42
C HIS A 390 -3.44 0.72 7.29
N ALA A 391 -4.27 0.87 8.35
CA ALA A 391 -5.60 0.28 8.44
C ALA A 391 -6.68 0.96 7.56
N GLU A 392 -6.37 2.05 6.84
CA GLU A 392 -7.35 2.87 6.13
C GLU A 392 -8.51 3.36 7.03
N ASN A 393 -8.26 3.39 8.35
CA ASN A 393 -9.14 3.90 9.41
C ASN A 393 -8.29 4.23 10.63
N GLY A 394 -8.18 5.52 10.95
CA GLY A 394 -7.33 6.00 12.04
C GLY A 394 -7.77 5.50 13.41
N TYR A 395 -9.06 5.31 13.65
CA TYR A 395 -9.60 4.86 14.95
C TYR A 395 -9.26 3.39 15.23
N LEU A 396 -9.45 2.52 14.23
CA LEU A 396 -9.08 1.11 14.35
C LEU A 396 -7.57 0.92 14.50
N GLN A 397 -6.79 1.73 13.80
CA GLN A 397 -5.33 1.66 13.93
C GLN A 397 -4.86 2.12 15.30
N VAL A 398 -5.44 3.18 15.88
CA VAL A 398 -5.16 3.59 17.27
C VAL A 398 -5.51 2.46 18.24
N LEU A 399 -6.67 1.80 18.08
CA LEU A 399 -7.05 0.67 18.93
C LEU A 399 -6.03 -0.48 18.84
N LEU A 400 -5.59 -0.87 17.65
CA LEU A 400 -4.61 -1.93 17.46
C LEU A 400 -3.25 -1.58 18.07
N GLU A 401 -2.74 -0.38 17.79
CA GLU A 401 -1.38 0.01 18.15
C GLU A 401 -1.22 0.43 19.61
N THR A 402 -2.26 1.00 20.22
CA THR A 402 -2.23 1.57 21.57
C THR A 402 -3.21 0.93 22.56
N GLY A 403 -4.04 0.02 22.11
CA GLY A 403 -5.04 -0.64 22.93
C GLY A 403 -6.09 0.31 23.49
N LEU A 404 -6.77 -0.12 24.55
CA LEU A 404 -7.76 0.68 25.28
C LEU A 404 -7.20 2.00 25.82
N PRO A 405 -5.97 2.08 26.37
CA PRO A 405 -5.41 3.35 26.85
C PRO A 405 -5.42 4.45 25.79
N GLY A 406 -5.06 4.13 24.53
CA GLY A 406 -5.10 5.09 23.44
C GLY A 406 -6.50 5.52 23.07
N VAL A 407 -7.47 4.60 23.06
CA VAL A 407 -8.88 4.93 22.79
C VAL A 407 -9.45 5.84 23.89
N VAL A 408 -9.18 5.52 25.17
CA VAL A 408 -9.59 6.38 26.29
C VAL A 408 -9.00 7.78 26.16
N LEU A 409 -7.69 7.87 25.84
CA LEU A 409 -7.05 9.15 25.59
C LEU A 409 -7.71 9.92 24.44
N LEU A 410 -8.01 9.25 23.33
CA LEU A 410 -8.68 9.85 22.18
C LEU A 410 -10.06 10.42 22.55
N VAL A 411 -10.85 9.68 23.32
CA VAL A 411 -12.15 10.13 23.82
C VAL A 411 -12.00 11.37 24.71
N LEU A 412 -11.01 11.37 25.61
CA LEU A 412 -10.73 12.51 26.48
C LEU A 412 -10.26 13.75 25.69
N VAL A 413 -9.45 13.57 24.67
CA VAL A 413 -9.04 14.65 23.75
C VAL A 413 -10.25 15.19 23.00
N CYS A 414 -11.07 14.36 22.39
CA CYS A 414 -12.28 14.77 21.68
C CYS A 414 -13.25 15.52 22.63
N GLY A 415 -13.49 14.99 23.83
CA GLY A 415 -14.31 15.67 24.85
C GLY A 415 -13.76 17.04 25.23
N THR A 416 -12.45 17.15 25.40
CA THR A 416 -11.77 18.42 25.69
C THR A 416 -11.97 19.42 24.56
N LEU A 417 -11.79 19.01 23.30
CA LEU A 417 -11.96 19.86 22.12
C LEU A 417 -13.42 20.35 21.98
N ILE A 418 -14.39 19.48 22.24
CA ILE A 418 -15.80 19.83 22.23
C ILE A 418 -16.09 20.89 23.30
N VAL A 419 -15.63 20.67 24.54
CA VAL A 419 -15.81 21.63 25.66
C VAL A 419 -15.13 22.95 25.36
N TRP A 420 -13.88 22.95 24.84
CA TRP A 420 -13.17 24.17 24.50
C TRP A 420 -13.87 24.94 23.37
N THR A 421 -14.30 24.24 22.33
CA THR A 421 -15.05 24.86 21.21
C THR A 421 -16.34 25.48 21.70
N TRP A 422 -17.14 24.75 22.47
CA TRP A 422 -18.42 25.22 23.01
C TRP A 422 -18.24 26.42 23.89
N ARG A 423 -17.28 26.42 24.84
CA ARG A 423 -17.00 27.55 25.74
C ARG A 423 -16.41 28.73 25.00
N ALA A 424 -15.44 28.53 24.12
CA ALA A 424 -14.83 29.58 23.29
C ALA A 424 -15.88 30.26 22.39
N TRP A 425 -16.90 29.53 21.93
CA TRP A 425 -17.99 30.03 21.15
C TRP A 425 -19.02 30.80 22.01
N ARG A 426 -19.48 30.21 23.11
CA ARG A 426 -20.53 30.77 23.99
C ARG A 426 -20.05 32.01 24.73
N LEU A 427 -18.82 32.01 25.22
CA LEU A 427 -18.25 33.10 26.01
C LEU A 427 -17.42 34.07 25.15
N ALA A 428 -17.52 34.01 23.85
CA ALA A 428 -16.71 34.80 22.92
C ALA A 428 -16.97 36.32 23.11
N PRO A 429 -15.95 37.13 23.40
CA PRO A 429 -16.08 38.56 23.62
C PRO A 429 -16.36 39.36 22.35
N SER A 430 -16.02 38.78 21.18
CA SER A 430 -16.20 39.50 19.92
C SER A 430 -16.59 38.56 18.78
N SER A 431 -17.13 39.13 17.69
CA SER A 431 -17.42 38.36 16.45
C SER A 431 -16.19 37.76 15.83
N ARG A 432 -15.03 38.41 15.93
CA ARG A 432 -13.74 37.88 15.45
C ARG A 432 -13.33 36.60 16.19
N HIS A 433 -13.53 36.62 17.52
CA HIS A 433 -13.25 35.44 18.37
C HIS A 433 -14.16 34.25 17.97
N ARG A 434 -15.47 34.48 17.79
CA ARG A 434 -16.41 33.46 17.31
C ARG A 434 -16.03 32.94 15.93
N SER A 435 -15.72 33.84 14.99
CA SER A 435 -15.31 33.44 13.63
C SER A 435 -14.09 32.54 13.66
N ALA A 436 -13.04 32.92 14.39
CA ALA A 436 -11.82 32.09 14.52
C ALA A 436 -12.13 30.72 15.16
N THR A 437 -12.94 30.70 16.23
CA THR A 437 -13.35 29.44 16.88
C THR A 437 -14.10 28.52 15.92
N GLY A 438 -15.08 29.02 15.17
CA GLY A 438 -15.87 28.22 14.23
C GLY A 438 -15.06 27.66 13.07
N VAL A 439 -14.15 28.46 12.54
CA VAL A 439 -13.28 28.05 11.44
C VAL A 439 -12.30 26.94 11.86
N ILE A 440 -11.69 27.07 13.05
CA ILE A 440 -10.83 26.03 13.62
C ILE A 440 -11.64 24.75 13.88
N ALA A 441 -12.83 24.87 14.49
CA ALA A 441 -13.70 23.74 14.76
C ALA A 441 -14.11 23.01 13.48
N GLY A 442 -14.40 23.73 12.37
CA GLY A 442 -14.72 23.15 11.09
C GLY A 442 -13.57 22.30 10.52
N GLY A 443 -12.33 22.82 10.58
CA GLY A 443 -11.15 22.08 10.15
C GLY A 443 -10.88 20.85 11.00
N LEU A 444 -10.94 20.95 12.32
CA LEU A 444 -10.75 19.82 13.24
C LEU A 444 -11.83 18.74 13.08
N LEU A 445 -13.09 19.12 12.86
CA LEU A 445 -14.17 18.18 12.60
C LEU A 445 -14.00 17.46 11.27
N ALA A 446 -13.56 18.17 10.22
CA ALA A 446 -13.22 17.57 8.92
C ALA A 446 -12.11 16.53 9.04
N PHE A 447 -11.06 16.83 9.78
CA PHE A 447 -9.94 15.91 10.05
C PHE A 447 -10.37 14.67 10.83
N ALA A 448 -11.21 14.83 11.86
CA ALA A 448 -11.77 13.71 12.61
C ALA A 448 -12.66 12.83 11.72
N PHE A 449 -13.51 13.44 10.88
CA PHE A 449 -14.37 12.70 9.94
C PHE A 449 -13.57 11.93 8.90
N HIS A 450 -12.54 12.55 8.30
CA HIS A 450 -11.72 11.87 7.29
C HIS A 450 -10.93 10.70 7.86
N GLY A 451 -10.54 10.77 9.12
CA GLY A 451 -9.90 9.67 9.86
C GLY A 451 -10.76 8.40 10.00
N LEU A 452 -12.07 8.45 9.73
CA LEU A 452 -12.93 7.26 9.70
C LEU A 452 -12.68 6.37 8.47
N VAL A 453 -12.21 6.96 7.37
CA VAL A 453 -12.07 6.29 6.06
C VAL A 453 -10.67 6.37 5.48
N ASP A 454 -9.72 6.93 6.24
CA ASP A 454 -8.32 7.06 5.84
C ASP A 454 -7.42 7.16 7.09
N TYR A 455 -6.10 7.02 6.91
CA TYR A 455 -5.09 7.11 7.97
C TYR A 455 -4.42 8.49 8.07
N VAL A 456 -5.17 9.56 7.79
CA VAL A 456 -4.66 10.95 7.77
C VAL A 456 -3.98 11.38 9.09
N TRP A 457 -4.33 10.76 10.21
CA TRP A 457 -3.74 11.00 11.52
C TRP A 457 -2.27 10.58 11.62
N TYR A 458 -1.86 9.64 10.78
CA TYR A 458 -0.49 9.11 10.68
C TYR A 458 0.38 9.89 9.67
N VAL A 459 -0.10 11.05 9.22
CA VAL A 459 0.67 11.98 8.39
C VAL A 459 1.24 13.07 9.26
N PRO A 460 2.57 13.09 9.53
CA PRO A 460 3.14 13.94 10.58
C PRO A 460 2.88 15.44 10.39
N ALA A 461 2.93 15.95 9.15
CA ALA A 461 2.69 17.36 8.90
C ALA A 461 1.22 17.77 9.10
N LEU A 462 0.25 16.87 8.83
CA LEU A 462 -1.16 17.11 9.11
C LEU A 462 -1.39 17.13 10.63
N ALA A 463 -0.82 16.18 11.37
CA ALA A 463 -0.86 16.16 12.83
C ALA A 463 -0.23 17.43 13.45
N ALA A 464 0.85 17.96 12.88
CA ALA A 464 1.48 19.22 13.30
C ALA A 464 0.55 20.43 13.08
N VAL A 465 -0.14 20.50 11.92
CA VAL A 465 -1.15 21.55 11.67
C VAL A 465 -2.30 21.44 12.66
N VAL A 466 -2.79 20.24 12.92
CA VAL A 466 -3.83 19.98 13.91
C VAL A 466 -3.40 20.40 15.32
N ALA A 467 -2.19 20.06 15.75
CA ALA A 467 -1.64 20.48 17.03
C ALA A 467 -1.57 22.02 17.16
N MET A 468 -1.19 22.71 16.08
CA MET A 468 -1.22 24.18 16.02
C MET A 468 -2.64 24.74 16.13
N LEU A 469 -3.63 24.15 15.42
CA LEU A 469 -5.03 24.58 15.50
C LEU A 469 -5.63 24.34 16.88
N ILE A 470 -5.30 23.21 17.52
CA ILE A 470 -5.70 22.91 18.90
C ILE A 470 -5.08 23.94 19.88
N GLY A 471 -3.83 24.33 19.69
CA GLY A 471 -3.17 25.39 20.47
C GLY A 471 -3.90 26.76 20.33
N CYS A 472 -4.31 27.10 19.11
CA CYS A 472 -5.13 28.29 18.87
C CYS A 472 -6.48 28.21 19.59
N LEU A 473 -7.16 27.06 19.51
CA LEU A 473 -8.46 26.84 20.17
C LEU A 473 -8.34 26.92 21.71
N ALA A 474 -7.29 26.31 22.28
CA ALA A 474 -7.00 26.38 23.71
C ALA A 474 -6.86 27.83 24.20
N ARG A 475 -6.16 28.66 23.43
CA ARG A 475 -5.97 30.09 23.76
C ARG A 475 -7.27 30.90 23.62
N LEU A 476 -8.04 30.63 22.57
CA LEU A 476 -9.38 31.25 22.43
C LEU A 476 -10.28 30.89 23.62
N HIS A 477 -10.30 29.62 24.02
CA HIS A 477 -11.02 29.18 25.21
C HIS A 477 -10.58 29.93 26.50
N GLN A 478 -9.26 30.06 26.72
CA GLN A 478 -8.73 30.75 27.89
C GLN A 478 -9.08 32.26 27.90
N MET A 479 -8.92 32.93 26.76
CA MET A 479 -9.25 34.36 26.62
C MET A 479 -10.74 34.62 26.90
N ALA A 480 -11.64 33.79 26.37
CA ALA A 480 -13.08 33.89 26.60
C ALA A 480 -13.43 33.75 28.10
N ARG A 481 -12.78 32.87 28.84
CA ARG A 481 -13.01 32.70 30.29
C ARG A 481 -12.51 33.87 31.13
N LEU A 482 -11.33 34.41 30.81
CA LEU A 482 -10.75 35.53 31.58
C LEU A 482 -11.61 36.78 31.48
N GLU A 483 -12.08 37.17 30.31
CA GLU A 483 -12.95 38.32 30.14
C GLU A 483 -14.30 38.16 30.84
N THR A 484 -14.87 36.95 30.89
CA THR A 484 -16.10 36.67 31.63
C THR A 484 -15.91 36.80 33.13
N GLN A 485 -14.74 36.46 33.65
CA GLN A 485 -14.42 36.59 35.07
C GLN A 485 -14.18 38.07 35.50
N GLU A 486 -13.54 38.86 34.63
CA GLU A 486 -13.31 40.30 34.89
C GLU A 486 -14.62 41.09 34.87
N THR A 487 -15.61 40.68 34.08
CA THR A 487 -16.92 41.33 34.05
C THR A 487 -17.84 40.93 35.21
N ALA A 488 -17.58 39.80 35.88
CA ALA A 488 -18.43 39.24 36.96
C ALA A 488 -18.04 39.67 38.37
N VAL A 489 -16.86 40.29 38.58
CA VAL A 489 -16.38 40.66 39.91
C VAL A 489 -16.30 42.18 40.03
N PRO A 490 -17.10 42.84 40.96
CA PRO A 490 -16.93 44.25 41.25
C PRO A 490 -15.59 44.52 41.93
N GLU A 491 -14.97 45.59 41.60
CA GLU A 491 -13.68 46.25 41.87
C GLU A 491 -12.93 46.03 43.20
N ARG A 492 -13.09 44.99 43.97
CA ARG A 492 -12.44 44.85 45.30
C ARG A 492 -11.45 43.70 45.49
N ILE A 493 -11.07 42.98 44.45
CA ILE A 493 -10.02 41.97 44.60
C ILE A 493 -8.86 42.26 43.63
N SER A 494 -7.67 42.47 44.21
CA SER A 494 -6.42 42.75 43.50
C SER A 494 -6.21 41.89 42.25
N PRO A 495 -5.80 42.51 41.10
CA PRO A 495 -5.61 41.79 39.79
C PRO A 495 -4.59 40.67 39.80
N GLN A 496 -3.90 40.48 40.91
CA GLN A 496 -2.80 39.49 41.00
C GLN A 496 -3.26 38.05 41.29
N SER A 497 -4.44 37.85 41.94
CA SER A 497 -4.85 36.51 42.35
C SER A 497 -5.45 35.65 41.21
N GLY A 498 -5.98 36.24 40.17
CA GLY A 498 -6.56 35.54 39.00
C GLY A 498 -5.55 35.09 37.96
N ARG A 499 -4.39 35.78 37.86
CA ARG A 499 -3.35 35.49 36.88
C ARG A 499 -2.48 34.26 37.26
N CYS A 500 -2.40 33.90 38.53
CA CYS A 500 -1.51 32.84 39.03
C CYS A 500 -1.98 31.42 38.73
N ARG A 501 -3.25 31.19 38.43
CA ARG A 501 -3.77 29.80 38.19
C ARG A 501 -3.33 29.12 36.90
N TYR A 502 -2.80 29.86 35.93
CA TYR A 502 -2.45 29.34 34.59
C TYR A 502 -0.96 29.49 34.26
N VAL A 503 -0.12 29.74 35.24
CA VAL A 503 1.34 29.90 35.05
C VAL A 503 2.07 28.96 35.98
N ILE A 504 2.87 28.05 35.41
CA ILE A 504 3.78 27.18 36.19
C ILE A 504 5.14 27.87 36.31
N ALA A 505 5.69 27.92 37.52
CA ALA A 505 7.02 28.47 37.76
C ALA A 505 8.13 27.75 37.00
N TRP A 506 9.15 28.45 36.59
CA TRP A 506 10.20 28.02 35.67
C TRP A 506 10.89 26.67 35.94
N PRO A 507 11.14 26.19 37.17
CA PRO A 507 11.86 24.94 37.38
C PRO A 507 11.18 23.73 36.69
N ILE A 508 9.84 23.62 36.77
CA ILE A 508 9.09 22.49 36.19
C ILE A 508 9.08 22.53 34.66
N PRO A 509 8.68 23.65 34.01
CA PRO A 509 8.74 23.76 32.56
C PRO A 509 10.15 23.61 31.99
N ALA A 510 11.16 24.16 32.64
CA ALA A 510 12.55 24.03 32.20
C ALA A 510 13.02 22.57 32.22
N MET A 511 12.70 21.85 33.31
CA MET A 511 12.96 20.40 33.37
C MET A 511 12.23 19.62 32.29
N ALA A 512 10.96 19.90 32.08
CA ALA A 512 10.17 19.23 31.01
C ALA A 512 10.74 19.49 29.60
N ILE A 513 11.15 20.73 29.32
CA ILE A 513 11.80 21.10 28.05
C ILE A 513 13.15 20.40 27.92
N LEU A 514 13.94 20.33 28.99
CA LEU A 514 15.22 19.65 28.99
C LEU A 514 15.07 18.15 28.72
N LEU A 515 14.15 17.47 29.41
CA LEU A 515 13.88 16.05 29.20
C LEU A 515 13.38 15.79 27.75
N CYS A 516 12.52 16.68 27.26
CA CYS A 516 12.08 16.62 25.89
C CYS A 516 13.26 16.81 24.90
N ALA A 517 14.15 17.77 25.15
CA ALA A 517 15.33 17.99 24.32
C ALA A 517 16.32 16.81 24.37
N MET A 518 16.49 16.19 25.52
CA MET A 518 17.32 14.98 25.66
C MET A 518 16.82 13.82 24.78
N TRP A 519 15.53 13.71 24.58
CA TRP A 519 14.95 12.74 23.64
C TRP A 519 14.99 13.22 22.19
N GLN A 520 14.61 14.47 21.94
CA GLN A 520 14.41 15.01 20.59
C GLN A 520 15.72 15.30 19.83
N VAL A 521 16.81 15.66 20.51
CA VAL A 521 18.07 15.92 19.83
C VAL A 521 18.65 14.64 19.18
N PRO A 522 18.73 13.50 19.88
CA PRO A 522 19.11 12.23 19.24
C PRO A 522 18.12 11.77 18.16
N ALA A 523 16.80 12.03 18.36
CA ALA A 523 15.79 11.71 17.36
C ALA A 523 15.98 12.55 16.08
N LEU A 524 16.29 13.83 16.21
CA LEU A 524 16.60 14.72 15.08
C LEU A 524 17.86 14.25 14.34
N GLN A 525 18.93 13.89 15.06
CA GLN A 525 20.14 13.35 14.44
C GLN A 525 19.87 12.07 13.66
N ARG A 526 19.11 11.13 14.24
CA ARG A 526 18.68 9.90 13.56
C ARG A 526 17.84 10.21 12.32
N ALA A 527 16.87 11.11 12.42
CA ALA A 527 16.04 11.52 11.30
C ALA A 527 16.84 12.11 10.14
N LEU A 528 17.83 12.94 10.42
CA LEU A 528 18.73 13.51 9.41
C LEU A 528 19.57 12.40 8.75
N SER A 529 20.11 11.49 9.53
CA SER A 529 20.89 10.35 9.04
C SER A 529 20.04 9.38 8.23
N SER A 530 18.84 9.00 8.70
CA SER A 530 17.90 8.15 7.96
C SER A 530 17.46 8.80 6.64
N GLY A 531 17.41 10.14 6.57
CA GLY A 531 17.16 10.86 5.33
C GLY A 531 18.26 10.66 4.27
N LEU A 532 19.52 10.51 4.71
CA LEU A 532 20.63 10.14 3.83
C LEU A 532 20.52 8.66 3.41
N ALA A 533 20.14 7.77 4.33
CA ALA A 533 19.88 6.36 4.04
C ALA A 533 18.80 6.18 2.96
N GLU A 534 17.80 7.05 2.95
CA GLU A 534 16.70 6.97 1.97
C GLU A 534 17.15 7.15 0.52
N LEU A 535 18.20 7.93 0.25
CA LEU A 535 18.77 8.07 -1.09
C LEU A 535 19.30 6.73 -1.63
N SER A 536 20.13 6.03 -0.84
CA SER A 536 20.65 4.71 -1.20
C SER A 536 19.52 3.66 -1.25
N TRP A 537 18.54 3.74 -0.37
CA TRP A 537 17.38 2.86 -0.37
C TRP A 537 16.54 2.98 -1.65
N GLN A 538 16.31 4.19 -2.13
CA GLN A 538 15.58 4.43 -3.37
C GLN A 538 16.33 3.90 -4.60
N GLN A 539 17.65 4.06 -4.62
CA GLN A 539 18.49 3.49 -5.68
C GLN A 539 18.42 1.96 -5.67
N TYR A 540 18.52 1.35 -4.47
CA TYR A 540 18.35 -0.09 -4.30
C TYR A 540 16.97 -0.57 -4.81
N LEU A 541 15.88 0.08 -4.41
CA LEU A 541 14.53 -0.30 -4.84
C LEU A 541 14.35 -0.20 -6.36
N LYS A 542 14.96 0.78 -6.99
CA LYS A 542 14.94 0.91 -8.45
C LYS A 542 15.70 -0.23 -9.12
N LEU A 543 16.89 -0.56 -8.62
CA LEU A 543 17.70 -1.65 -9.15
C LEU A 543 17.03 -3.01 -8.94
N TYR A 544 16.50 -3.25 -7.74
CA TYR A 544 15.79 -4.47 -7.37
C TYR A 544 14.58 -4.74 -8.29
N ARG A 545 13.77 -3.73 -8.57
CA ARG A 545 12.63 -3.86 -9.49
C ARG A 545 13.04 -4.22 -10.90
N THR A 546 14.12 -3.64 -11.42
CA THR A 546 14.60 -3.99 -12.76
C THR A 546 15.12 -5.42 -12.82
N ALA A 547 15.61 -5.96 -11.71
CA ALA A 547 16.05 -7.36 -11.59
C ALA A 547 14.86 -8.32 -11.43
N GLU A 548 13.90 -8.00 -10.56
CA GLU A 548 12.71 -8.82 -10.30
C GLU A 548 11.75 -8.86 -11.50
N TRP A 549 11.62 -7.76 -12.26
CA TRP A 549 10.87 -7.74 -13.52
C TRP A 549 11.45 -8.67 -14.57
N SER A 550 12.74 -8.98 -14.53
CA SER A 550 13.34 -9.95 -15.45
C SER A 550 13.00 -11.40 -15.09
N GLU A 551 12.74 -11.72 -13.82
CA GLU A 551 12.37 -13.05 -13.35
C GLU A 551 10.86 -13.29 -13.31
N THR A 552 10.09 -12.36 -12.74
CA THR A 552 8.61 -12.42 -12.70
C THR A 552 8.00 -12.19 -14.08
N TRP A 553 8.60 -11.35 -14.91
CA TRP A 553 8.11 -11.13 -16.27
C TRP A 553 8.23 -12.39 -17.14
N ARG A 554 9.20 -13.26 -16.87
CA ARG A 554 9.26 -14.62 -17.48
C ARG A 554 8.12 -15.50 -16.97
N SER A 555 7.73 -15.40 -15.70
CA SER A 555 6.63 -16.17 -15.11
C SER A 555 5.25 -15.55 -15.34
N GLU A 556 5.09 -14.22 -15.32
CA GLU A 556 3.82 -13.51 -15.61
C GLU A 556 3.49 -13.50 -17.09
N LYS A 557 4.47 -13.47 -18.01
CA LYS A 557 4.19 -13.69 -19.43
C LYS A 557 3.62 -15.08 -19.68
N VAL A 558 4.03 -16.07 -18.94
CA VAL A 558 3.42 -17.40 -19.02
C VAL A 558 1.97 -17.39 -18.49
N ALA A 559 1.66 -16.56 -17.50
CA ALA A 559 0.32 -16.47 -16.91
C ALA A 559 -0.62 -15.49 -17.66
N ALA A 560 -0.14 -14.32 -18.11
CA ALA A 560 -0.93 -13.33 -18.86
C ALA A 560 -1.28 -13.77 -20.29
N PHE A 561 -0.64 -14.81 -20.80
CA PHE A 561 -0.95 -15.42 -22.09
C PHE A 561 -2.28 -16.20 -22.11
N SER A 562 -2.96 -16.31 -20.97
CA SER A 562 -4.25 -16.98 -20.89
C SER A 562 -5.45 -16.06 -21.16
N ASP A 563 -5.33 -14.73 -21.07
CA ASP A 563 -6.50 -13.85 -21.00
C ASP A 563 -6.80 -13.00 -22.26
N ASP A 564 -5.95 -12.96 -23.29
CA ASP A 564 -6.22 -12.10 -24.46
C ASP A 564 -6.10 -12.84 -25.81
N SER A 565 -7.23 -13.37 -26.26
CA SER A 565 -7.35 -14.05 -27.56
C SER A 565 -7.24 -13.10 -28.78
N SER A 566 -7.11 -11.79 -28.58
CA SER A 566 -7.01 -10.80 -29.68
C SER A 566 -5.58 -10.38 -30.03
N GLN A 567 -4.60 -10.59 -29.13
CA GLN A 567 -3.17 -10.25 -29.36
C GLN A 567 -2.30 -11.47 -29.74
N SER A 568 -2.88 -12.65 -29.89
CA SER A 568 -2.16 -13.92 -30.05
C SER A 568 -1.29 -14.04 -31.31
N LYS A 569 -1.45 -13.19 -32.33
CA LYS A 569 -0.63 -13.25 -33.56
C LYS A 569 0.74 -12.57 -33.46
N GLU A 570 0.81 -11.39 -32.89
CA GLU A 570 2.10 -10.69 -32.72
C GLU A 570 3.00 -11.38 -31.70
N VAL A 571 2.39 -12.07 -30.77
CA VAL A 571 3.07 -12.72 -29.66
C VAL A 571 3.50 -14.15 -30.04
N SER A 572 2.72 -14.89 -30.84
CA SER A 572 3.14 -16.16 -31.42
C SER A 572 4.40 -15.98 -32.28
N GLU A 573 4.46 -14.93 -33.10
CA GLU A 573 5.67 -14.62 -33.87
C GLU A 573 6.87 -14.23 -32.97
N THR A 574 6.64 -13.62 -31.83
CA THR A 574 7.70 -13.25 -30.89
C THR A 574 8.17 -14.45 -30.08
N VAL A 575 7.25 -15.36 -29.67
CA VAL A 575 7.59 -16.63 -29.00
C VAL A 575 8.32 -17.58 -29.94
N ASP A 576 7.88 -17.66 -31.21
CA ASP A 576 8.56 -18.44 -32.23
C ASP A 576 9.97 -17.88 -32.54
N LYS A 577 10.15 -16.56 -32.52
CA LYS A 577 11.46 -15.93 -32.63
C LYS A 577 12.34 -16.20 -31.40
N ILE A 578 11.79 -16.23 -30.20
CA ILE A 578 12.54 -16.53 -28.96
C ILE A 578 12.82 -18.04 -28.85
N SER A 579 11.84 -18.89 -29.20
CA SER A 579 12.04 -20.35 -29.26
C SER A 579 13.08 -20.73 -30.33
N ASN A 580 13.02 -20.08 -31.49
CA ASN A 580 14.02 -20.28 -32.55
C ASN A 580 15.38 -19.66 -32.18
N ALA A 581 15.43 -18.59 -31.40
CA ALA A 581 16.67 -18.05 -30.85
C ALA A 581 17.25 -18.98 -29.79
N ALA A 582 16.42 -19.52 -28.88
CA ALA A 582 16.85 -20.52 -27.89
C ALA A 582 17.30 -21.82 -28.54
N SER A 583 16.66 -22.26 -29.62
CA SER A 583 17.07 -23.44 -30.40
C SER A 583 18.32 -23.19 -31.21
N ARG A 584 18.59 -21.97 -31.66
CA ARG A 584 19.86 -21.59 -32.32
C ARG A 584 21.02 -21.52 -31.33
N VAL A 585 20.78 -21.00 -30.12
CA VAL A 585 21.78 -20.98 -29.02
C VAL A 585 22.13 -22.42 -28.55
N ALA A 586 21.18 -23.33 -28.60
CA ALA A 586 21.42 -24.73 -28.27
C ALA A 586 22.24 -25.50 -29.31
N ASN A 587 22.33 -24.99 -30.55
CA ASN A 587 22.99 -25.68 -31.66
C ASN A 587 24.34 -25.08 -32.10
N ASP A 588 24.84 -24.01 -31.43
CA ASP A 588 26.15 -23.44 -31.74
C ASP A 588 26.99 -23.24 -30.45
N PRO A 589 27.86 -24.22 -30.13
CA PRO A 589 28.61 -24.23 -28.87
C PRO A 589 29.66 -23.11 -28.75
N ALA A 590 30.06 -22.45 -29.83
CA ALA A 590 31.13 -21.46 -29.82
C ALA A 590 30.66 -20.02 -29.46
N THR A 591 29.39 -19.66 -29.67
CA THR A 591 28.83 -18.35 -29.32
C THR A 591 28.18 -18.32 -27.94
N SER A 592 27.90 -19.48 -27.34
CA SER A 592 27.16 -19.59 -26.05
C SER A 592 28.01 -19.28 -24.81
N GLU A 593 29.34 -19.51 -24.84
CA GLU A 593 30.19 -19.30 -23.66
C GLU A 593 30.55 -17.85 -23.40
N THR A 594 30.68 -17.01 -24.42
CA THR A 594 30.99 -15.59 -24.29
C THR A 594 29.75 -14.81 -23.81
N ASP A 595 28.57 -15.04 -24.39
CA ASP A 595 27.33 -14.39 -24.01
C ASP A 595 26.87 -14.79 -22.59
N ALA A 596 27.00 -16.07 -22.24
CA ALA A 596 26.73 -16.58 -20.90
C ALA A 596 27.73 -16.05 -19.84
N GLY A 597 28.94 -15.73 -20.24
CA GLY A 597 30.00 -15.11 -19.44
C GLY A 597 29.65 -13.63 -19.11
N GLU A 598 29.25 -12.87 -20.12
CA GLU A 598 28.85 -11.46 -19.97
C GLU A 598 27.55 -11.31 -19.16
N GLU A 599 26.56 -12.16 -19.38
CA GLU A 599 25.32 -12.16 -18.60
C GLU A 599 25.59 -12.43 -17.12
N PHE A 600 26.43 -13.40 -16.82
CA PHE A 600 26.82 -13.73 -15.44
C PHE A 600 27.59 -12.57 -14.77
N SER A 601 28.57 -11.99 -15.45
CA SER A 601 29.34 -10.87 -14.91
C SER A 601 28.43 -9.67 -14.61
N THR A 602 27.41 -9.45 -15.44
CA THR A 602 26.41 -8.41 -15.26
C THR A 602 25.51 -8.67 -14.04
N LEU A 603 25.09 -9.93 -13.84
CA LEU A 603 24.30 -10.33 -12.65
C LEU A 603 25.12 -10.19 -11.37
N LEU A 604 26.38 -10.63 -11.39
CA LEU A 604 27.29 -10.51 -10.26
C LEU A 604 27.51 -9.03 -9.88
N ALA A 605 27.77 -8.18 -10.87
CA ALA A 605 27.94 -6.74 -10.64
C ALA A 605 26.68 -6.09 -10.04
N LYS A 606 25.49 -6.46 -10.52
CA LYS A 606 24.22 -5.97 -9.97
C LYS A 606 23.98 -6.41 -8.52
N GLU A 607 24.25 -7.69 -8.18
CA GLU A 607 24.11 -8.16 -6.79
C GLU A 607 25.11 -7.45 -5.88
N GLN A 608 26.34 -7.22 -6.32
CA GLN A 608 27.34 -6.48 -5.55
C GLN A 608 26.89 -5.02 -5.34
N GLU A 609 26.37 -4.35 -6.39
CA GLU A 609 25.83 -2.99 -6.27
C GLU A 609 24.66 -2.95 -5.28
N MET A 610 23.76 -3.93 -5.30
CA MET A 610 22.68 -4.03 -4.32
C MET A 610 23.18 -4.18 -2.88
N ILE A 611 24.22 -4.99 -2.67
CA ILE A 611 24.87 -5.16 -1.36
C ILE A 611 25.51 -3.86 -0.89
N ASP A 612 26.20 -3.14 -1.76
CA ASP A 612 26.86 -1.88 -1.44
C ASP A 612 25.82 -0.79 -1.07
N LEU A 613 24.72 -0.69 -1.83
CA LEU A 613 23.62 0.22 -1.53
C LEU A 613 22.96 -0.11 -0.18
N LEU A 614 22.66 -1.39 0.08
CA LEU A 614 22.07 -1.82 1.36
C LEU A 614 23.02 -1.59 2.54
N THR A 615 24.33 -1.83 2.34
CA THR A 615 25.34 -1.54 3.34
C THR A 615 25.42 -0.04 3.65
N SER A 616 25.31 0.82 2.62
CA SER A 616 25.19 2.26 2.79
C SER A 616 23.94 2.65 3.59
N VAL A 617 22.78 2.04 3.30
CA VAL A 617 21.53 2.25 4.07
C VAL A 617 21.75 1.91 5.55
N ILE A 618 22.32 0.74 5.87
CA ILE A 618 22.53 0.28 7.23
C ILE A 618 23.55 1.14 7.97
N ARG A 619 24.53 1.71 7.28
CA ARG A 619 25.51 2.65 7.87
C ARG A 619 24.84 3.92 8.39
N HIS A 620 23.87 4.46 7.65
CA HIS A 620 23.16 5.67 8.02
C HIS A 620 21.92 5.40 8.89
N ASP A 621 21.33 4.21 8.76
CA ASP A 621 20.15 3.77 9.52
C ASP A 621 20.33 2.30 9.98
N PRO A 622 21.10 2.04 11.03
CA PRO A 622 21.37 0.69 11.52
C PRO A 622 20.15 -0.03 12.11
N SER A 623 19.09 0.72 12.42
CA SER A 623 17.85 0.19 13.00
C SER A 623 16.82 -0.27 11.97
N ARG A 624 17.07 -0.10 10.67
CA ARG A 624 16.17 -0.47 9.59
C ARG A 624 16.18 -1.98 9.35
N ALA A 625 15.27 -2.69 10.03
CA ALA A 625 15.18 -4.15 10.01
C ALA A 625 14.98 -4.72 8.57
N GLU A 626 14.17 -4.05 7.75
CA GLU A 626 13.94 -4.44 6.36
C GLU A 626 15.22 -4.39 5.50
N ALA A 627 16.07 -3.38 5.68
CA ALA A 627 17.33 -3.27 4.95
C ALA A 627 18.27 -4.42 5.30
N ARG A 628 18.36 -4.80 6.58
CA ARG A 628 19.16 -5.95 7.03
C ARG A 628 18.63 -7.27 6.47
N LEU A 629 17.31 -7.46 6.48
CA LEU A 629 16.70 -8.65 5.86
C LEU A 629 17.01 -8.75 4.37
N ARG A 630 16.91 -7.62 3.64
CA ARG A 630 17.24 -7.58 2.21
C ARG A 630 18.73 -7.82 1.94
N LEU A 631 19.59 -7.33 2.83
CA LEU A 631 21.02 -7.59 2.75
C LEU A 631 21.35 -9.08 2.98
N ALA A 632 20.68 -9.72 3.97
CA ALA A 632 20.82 -11.16 4.18
C ALA A 632 20.41 -11.97 2.92
N LYS A 633 19.29 -11.60 2.28
CA LYS A 633 18.86 -12.19 1.00
C LYS A 633 19.87 -11.97 -0.13
N ALA A 634 20.43 -10.77 -0.23
CA ALA A 634 21.42 -10.46 -1.25
C ALA A 634 22.70 -11.29 -1.07
N TYR A 635 23.15 -11.50 0.17
CA TYR A 635 24.28 -12.40 0.43
C TYR A 635 23.99 -13.86 0.05
N LEU A 636 22.77 -14.38 0.29
CA LEU A 636 22.39 -15.72 -0.15
C LEU A 636 22.34 -15.84 -1.66
N ARG A 637 21.76 -14.85 -2.37
CA ARG A 637 21.76 -14.85 -3.84
C ARG A 637 23.16 -14.77 -4.42
N LEU A 638 24.01 -13.92 -3.83
CA LEU A 638 25.41 -13.85 -4.24
C LEU A 638 26.11 -15.19 -4.02
N PHE A 639 25.88 -15.85 -2.87
CA PHE A 639 26.40 -17.20 -2.61
C PHE A 639 25.97 -18.19 -3.69
N ASP A 640 24.67 -18.27 -4.01
CA ASP A 640 24.16 -19.17 -5.05
C ASP A 640 24.76 -18.88 -6.42
N LEU A 641 24.98 -17.61 -6.76
CA LEU A 641 25.59 -17.21 -8.03
C LEU A 641 27.06 -17.69 -8.13
N VAL A 642 27.86 -17.39 -7.10
CA VAL A 642 29.28 -17.71 -7.12
C VAL A 642 29.52 -19.20 -6.91
N GLN A 643 28.70 -19.88 -6.10
CA GLN A 643 28.84 -21.31 -5.80
C GLN A 643 28.56 -22.21 -7.02
N ARG A 644 27.57 -21.85 -7.85
CA ARG A 644 27.24 -22.61 -9.09
C ARG A 644 28.38 -22.68 -10.09
N ARG A 645 29.29 -21.72 -10.08
CA ARG A 645 30.48 -21.69 -10.98
C ARG A 645 31.79 -22.00 -10.25
N GLY A 646 31.73 -22.32 -8.96
CA GLY A 646 32.90 -22.75 -8.20
C GLY A 646 33.42 -24.11 -8.66
N PRO A 647 34.62 -24.47 -8.25
CA PRO A 647 35.22 -25.80 -8.59
C PRO A 647 34.40 -26.96 -8.02
N ASN A 648 33.65 -26.76 -6.95
CA ASN A 648 32.76 -27.73 -6.32
C ASN A 648 31.36 -27.12 -6.21
N PRO A 649 30.53 -27.10 -7.28
CA PRO A 649 29.20 -26.52 -7.26
C PRO A 649 28.28 -27.36 -6.37
N MET A 650 28.08 -26.90 -5.14
CA MET A 650 27.24 -27.56 -4.14
C MET A 650 26.09 -26.61 -3.76
N PRO A 651 24.83 -26.93 -4.05
CA PRO A 651 23.68 -26.13 -3.61
C PRO A 651 23.62 -26.04 -2.08
N LEU A 652 23.00 -24.98 -1.57
CA LEU A 652 22.88 -24.73 -0.12
C LEU A 652 22.21 -25.90 0.62
N SER A 653 21.20 -26.54 0.02
CA SER A 653 20.52 -27.71 0.58
C SER A 653 21.47 -28.90 0.73
N GLN A 654 22.31 -29.18 -0.27
CA GLN A 654 23.29 -30.28 -0.19
C GLN A 654 24.34 -30.02 0.90
N ILE A 655 24.80 -28.79 1.05
CA ILE A 655 25.73 -28.42 2.12
C ILE A 655 25.08 -28.67 3.49
N ARG A 656 23.85 -28.21 3.66
CA ARG A 656 23.07 -28.44 4.87
C ARG A 656 22.93 -29.93 5.16
N ASP A 657 22.48 -30.71 4.18
CA ASP A 657 22.24 -32.12 4.35
C ASP A 657 23.55 -32.85 4.70
N ALA A 658 24.66 -32.50 4.05
CA ALA A 658 25.97 -33.04 4.37
C ALA A 658 26.39 -32.71 5.82
N VAL A 659 26.16 -31.49 6.30
CA VAL A 659 26.45 -31.10 7.69
C VAL A 659 25.56 -31.84 8.66
N MET A 660 24.25 -31.95 8.39
CA MET A 660 23.29 -32.59 9.27
C MET A 660 23.51 -34.13 9.40
N LEU A 661 23.96 -34.77 8.33
CA LEU A 661 24.29 -36.19 8.32
C LEU A 661 25.65 -36.48 8.95
N SER A 662 26.48 -35.46 9.14
CA SER A 662 27.83 -35.61 9.71
C SER A 662 27.81 -35.27 11.20
N SER A 663 28.57 -36.04 12.02
CA SER A 663 28.74 -35.76 13.43
C SER A 663 30.07 -35.05 13.64
N PHE A 664 30.00 -33.72 13.78
CA PHE A 664 31.20 -32.89 14.10
C PHE A 664 31.39 -32.82 15.62
N ALA A 665 32.57 -33.03 16.09
CA ALA A 665 32.92 -33.01 17.52
C ALA A 665 32.96 -31.61 18.10
N SER A 666 33.19 -30.58 17.23
CA SER A 666 33.26 -29.18 17.64
C SER A 666 32.87 -28.22 16.51
N GLN A 667 32.53 -26.98 16.86
CA GLN A 667 32.29 -25.89 15.88
C GLN A 667 33.53 -25.63 15.00
N GLU A 668 34.73 -25.78 15.56
CA GLU A 668 36.00 -25.60 14.80
C GLU A 668 36.20 -26.66 13.72
N GLU A 669 35.75 -27.89 13.97
CA GLU A 669 35.78 -28.97 13.00
C GLU A 669 34.77 -28.70 11.86
N LEU A 670 33.58 -28.28 12.20
CA LEU A 670 32.56 -27.84 11.22
C LEU A 670 33.08 -26.70 10.36
N ASP A 671 33.67 -25.67 10.98
CA ASP A 671 34.16 -24.49 10.26
C ASP A 671 35.32 -24.88 9.29
N ARG A 672 36.19 -25.78 9.70
CA ARG A 672 37.26 -26.33 8.83
C ARG A 672 36.67 -27.13 7.67
N TRP A 673 35.67 -27.97 7.93
CA TRP A 673 35.00 -28.72 6.89
C TRP A 673 34.30 -27.80 5.88
N LEU A 674 33.55 -26.80 6.36
CA LEU A 674 32.88 -25.82 5.50
C LEU A 674 33.90 -25.07 4.62
N TYR A 675 35.06 -24.68 5.21
CA TYR A 675 36.09 -24.00 4.44
C TYR A 675 36.68 -24.90 3.34
N VAL A 676 36.83 -26.19 3.60
CA VAL A 676 37.32 -27.16 2.59
C VAL A 676 36.23 -27.35 1.51
N ALA A 677 34.97 -27.45 1.88
CA ALA A 677 33.87 -27.76 0.99
C ALA A 677 33.54 -26.59 0.04
N ILE A 678 33.47 -25.35 0.54
CA ILE A 678 32.96 -24.16 -0.19
C ILE A 678 33.90 -22.94 -0.15
N GLY A 679 35.11 -23.10 0.45
CA GLY A 679 36.13 -22.05 0.52
C GLY A 679 35.65 -20.78 1.20
N ASP A 680 36.09 -19.63 0.68
CA ASP A 680 35.71 -18.30 1.21
C ASP A 680 34.21 -17.95 1.07
N HIS A 681 33.45 -18.74 0.29
CA HIS A 681 31.99 -18.49 0.15
C HIS A 681 31.23 -18.70 1.47
N VAL A 682 31.81 -19.44 2.44
CA VAL A 682 31.26 -19.60 3.79
C VAL A 682 31.01 -18.23 4.47
N LYS A 683 31.88 -17.25 4.17
CA LYS A 683 31.74 -15.87 4.74
C LYS A 683 30.42 -15.17 4.30
N LEU A 684 29.95 -15.48 3.10
CA LEU A 684 28.67 -14.92 2.61
C LEU A 684 27.49 -15.48 3.43
N LEU A 685 27.51 -16.79 3.70
CA LEU A 685 26.48 -17.44 4.53
C LEU A 685 26.52 -16.94 5.99
N GLN A 686 27.72 -16.76 6.55
CA GLN A 686 27.88 -16.20 7.90
C GLN A 686 27.33 -14.77 7.99
N ARG A 687 27.62 -13.93 6.98
CA ARG A 687 27.04 -12.57 6.88
C ARG A 687 25.52 -12.61 6.74
N ALA A 688 24.98 -13.46 5.90
CA ALA A 688 23.54 -13.64 5.74
C ALA A 688 22.88 -14.01 7.08
N ARG A 689 23.46 -14.95 7.84
CA ARG A 689 23.00 -15.34 9.17
C ARG A 689 23.02 -14.17 10.15
N GLN A 690 24.13 -13.43 10.20
CA GLN A 690 24.27 -12.28 11.09
C GLN A 690 23.25 -11.19 10.82
N GLU A 691 23.04 -10.84 9.55
CA GLU A 691 22.08 -9.81 9.17
C GLU A 691 20.63 -10.28 9.40
N ALA A 692 20.30 -11.54 9.14
CA ALA A 692 19.01 -12.12 9.45
C ALA A 692 18.72 -12.13 10.96
N LEU A 693 19.66 -12.55 11.81
CA LEU A 693 19.55 -12.48 13.27
C LEU A 693 19.31 -11.04 13.75
N THR A 694 20.05 -10.09 13.20
CA THR A 694 19.90 -8.68 13.58
C THR A 694 18.54 -8.15 13.13
N ALA A 695 18.06 -8.52 11.92
CA ALA A 695 16.76 -8.10 11.42
C ALA A 695 15.61 -8.60 12.31
N VAL A 696 15.61 -9.88 12.70
CA VAL A 696 14.55 -10.43 13.58
C VAL A 696 14.63 -9.89 15.01
N ARG A 697 15.83 -9.55 15.52
CA ARG A 697 15.99 -8.86 16.80
C ARG A 697 15.43 -7.43 16.80
N LEU A 698 15.47 -6.75 15.66
CA LEU A 698 14.88 -5.43 15.49
C LEU A 698 13.36 -5.50 15.30
N CYS A 699 12.88 -6.52 14.60
CA CYS A 699 11.45 -6.76 14.34
C CYS A 699 11.15 -8.27 14.33
N PRO A 700 10.59 -8.84 15.41
CA PRO A 700 10.37 -10.28 15.57
C PRO A 700 9.27 -10.84 14.66
N LEU A 701 8.53 -9.98 13.95
CA LEU A 701 7.48 -10.42 13.02
C LEU A 701 7.96 -10.53 11.56
N LEU A 702 9.27 -10.55 11.30
CA LEU A 702 9.85 -10.73 9.97
C LEU A 702 10.01 -12.23 9.64
N GLY A 703 8.97 -12.87 9.11
CA GLY A 703 8.93 -14.31 8.80
C GLY A 703 10.08 -14.78 7.91
N GLU A 704 10.43 -14.01 6.88
CA GLU A 704 11.54 -14.34 5.99
C GLU A 704 12.92 -14.35 6.70
N GLY A 705 13.08 -13.58 7.78
CA GLY A 705 14.31 -13.61 8.59
C GLY A 705 14.50 -14.98 9.22
N TYR A 706 13.44 -15.54 9.79
CA TYR A 706 13.50 -16.90 10.35
C TYR A 706 13.66 -17.97 9.28
N PHE A 707 13.05 -17.78 8.11
CA PHE A 707 13.26 -18.69 6.98
C PHE A 707 14.75 -18.75 6.58
N ILE A 708 15.43 -17.61 6.46
CA ILE A 708 16.87 -17.55 6.19
C ILE A 708 17.65 -18.24 7.30
N LEU A 709 17.30 -18.01 8.58
CA LEU A 709 17.95 -18.67 9.73
C LEU A 709 17.79 -20.19 9.67
N GLY A 710 16.63 -20.70 9.24
CA GLY A 710 16.42 -22.13 8.99
C GLY A 710 17.33 -22.67 7.88
N GLN A 711 17.44 -21.94 6.76
CA GLN A 711 18.29 -22.36 5.64
C GLN A 711 19.78 -22.43 6.00
N VAL A 712 20.25 -21.52 6.86
CA VAL A 712 21.68 -21.42 7.26
C VAL A 712 21.93 -21.86 8.70
N GLY A 713 20.96 -22.52 9.36
CA GLY A 713 21.04 -22.98 10.74
C GLY A 713 22.22 -23.94 11.00
N PHE A 714 22.55 -24.74 10.02
CA PHE A 714 23.68 -25.68 10.04
C PHE A 714 25.05 -25.01 10.30
N LEU A 715 25.23 -23.74 10.00
CA LEU A 715 26.47 -23.00 10.30
C LEU A 715 26.79 -22.89 11.81
N GLY A 716 25.83 -23.14 12.68
CA GLY A 716 26.02 -23.17 14.13
C GLY A 716 26.06 -24.58 14.71
N GLY A 717 26.23 -25.63 13.87
CA GLY A 717 26.10 -27.01 14.28
C GLY A 717 24.66 -27.37 14.69
N GLY A 718 23.66 -26.57 14.21
CA GLY A 718 22.26 -26.75 14.57
C GLY A 718 21.73 -28.13 14.22
N ARG A 719 20.96 -28.70 15.15
CA ARG A 719 20.27 -29.98 14.94
C ARG A 719 19.01 -29.73 14.09
N GLU A 720 18.47 -30.79 13.55
CA GLU A 720 17.25 -30.76 12.74
C GLU A 720 16.08 -30.06 13.47
N GLU A 721 15.94 -30.30 14.76
CA GLU A 721 14.96 -29.67 15.64
C GLU A 721 15.10 -28.12 15.70
N GLU A 722 16.33 -27.60 15.63
CA GLU A 722 16.57 -26.17 15.63
C GLU A 722 16.19 -25.55 14.28
N VAL A 723 16.50 -26.22 13.18
CA VAL A 723 16.12 -25.81 11.83
C VAL A 723 14.60 -25.81 11.69
N GLU A 724 13.92 -26.84 12.19
CA GLU A 724 12.47 -26.89 12.25
C GLU A 724 11.89 -25.73 13.04
N ALA A 725 12.41 -25.46 14.24
CA ALA A 725 11.95 -24.36 15.09
C ALA A 725 12.03 -23.00 14.36
N TRP A 726 13.05 -22.77 13.53
CA TRP A 726 13.14 -21.57 12.71
C TRP A 726 12.04 -21.51 11.64
N PHE A 727 11.76 -22.61 10.93
CA PHE A 727 10.71 -22.66 9.93
C PHE A 727 9.32 -22.54 10.55
N GLN A 728 9.08 -23.19 11.69
CA GLN A 728 7.83 -23.07 12.43
C GLN A 728 7.60 -21.64 12.93
N GLN A 729 8.65 -20.96 13.43
CA GLN A 729 8.56 -19.54 13.80
C GLN A 729 8.25 -18.65 12.58
N ALA A 730 8.84 -18.92 11.44
CA ALA A 730 8.53 -18.21 10.21
C ALA A 730 7.04 -18.30 9.84
N LEU A 731 6.49 -19.51 9.91
CA LEU A 731 5.07 -19.79 9.65
C LEU A 731 4.14 -19.20 10.71
N SER A 732 4.56 -19.17 11.99
CA SER A 732 3.78 -18.58 13.09
C SER A 732 3.57 -17.08 12.89
N VAL A 733 4.59 -16.35 12.43
CA VAL A 733 4.51 -14.90 12.19
C VAL A 733 3.94 -14.53 10.80
N ARG A 734 3.86 -15.51 9.87
CA ARG A 734 3.31 -15.31 8.50
C ARG A 734 2.50 -16.53 8.06
N PRO A 735 1.36 -16.81 8.73
CA PRO A 735 0.64 -18.06 8.53
C PRO A 735 0.02 -18.24 7.14
N ASN A 736 -0.26 -17.14 6.44
CA ASN A 736 -0.91 -17.14 5.12
C ASN A 736 -0.06 -16.46 4.03
N ASP A 737 1.25 -16.34 4.25
CA ASP A 737 2.16 -15.85 3.22
C ASP A 737 2.44 -16.97 2.21
N GLY A 738 1.90 -16.87 1.00
CA GLY A 738 2.00 -17.91 -0.02
C GLY A 738 3.45 -18.20 -0.45
N GLU A 739 4.33 -17.20 -0.50
CA GLU A 739 5.73 -17.38 -0.82
C GLU A 739 6.46 -18.16 0.28
N LEU A 740 6.20 -17.81 1.53
CA LEU A 740 6.83 -18.49 2.66
C LEU A 740 6.33 -19.93 2.78
N LEU A 741 5.02 -20.16 2.66
CA LEU A 741 4.42 -21.49 2.66
C LEU A 741 5.03 -22.37 1.54
N PHE A 742 5.16 -21.83 0.33
CA PHE A 742 5.74 -22.53 -0.80
C PHE A 742 7.20 -22.90 -0.56
N ARG A 743 8.01 -21.95 -0.05
CA ARG A 743 9.44 -22.14 0.17
C ARG A 743 9.73 -23.05 1.36
N VAL A 744 9.02 -22.91 2.48
CA VAL A 744 9.17 -23.83 3.63
C VAL A 744 8.73 -25.24 3.24
N GLY A 745 7.64 -25.39 2.48
CA GLY A 745 7.24 -26.68 1.93
C GLY A 745 8.29 -27.32 1.07
N ALA A 746 9.02 -26.53 0.25
CA ALA A 746 10.12 -27.02 -0.56
C ALA A 746 11.32 -27.49 0.30
N GLU A 747 11.64 -26.77 1.39
CA GLU A 747 12.69 -27.19 2.34
C GLU A 747 12.29 -28.50 3.06
N PHE A 748 11.03 -28.61 3.51
CA PHE A 748 10.52 -29.84 4.17
C PHE A 748 10.53 -31.02 3.22
N ALA A 749 10.18 -30.85 1.95
CA ALA A 749 10.28 -31.90 0.95
C ALA A 749 11.71 -32.37 0.74
N LEU A 750 12.70 -31.45 0.73
CA LEU A 750 14.13 -31.78 0.64
C LEU A 750 14.63 -32.49 1.89
N MET A 751 14.04 -32.24 3.07
CA MET A 751 14.36 -32.95 4.32
C MET A 751 13.63 -34.29 4.46
N GLY A 752 12.79 -34.67 3.48
CA GLY A 752 12.02 -35.93 3.51
C GLY A 752 10.69 -35.85 4.25
N TRP A 753 10.26 -34.68 4.72
CA TRP A 753 9.00 -34.42 5.42
C TRP A 753 7.89 -34.15 4.42
N HIS A 754 7.47 -35.20 3.70
CA HIS A 754 6.61 -35.07 2.54
C HIS A 754 5.17 -34.70 2.91
N GLU A 755 4.64 -35.19 4.05
CA GLU A 755 3.27 -34.87 4.50
C GLU A 755 3.14 -33.41 4.91
N GLU A 756 4.08 -32.89 5.66
CA GLU A 756 4.14 -31.50 6.09
C GLU A 756 4.33 -30.56 4.90
N ALA A 757 5.24 -30.92 3.99
CA ALA A 757 5.47 -30.19 2.74
C ALA A 757 4.19 -30.07 1.92
N MET A 758 3.46 -31.17 1.76
CA MET A 758 2.21 -31.22 1.01
C MET A 758 1.12 -30.34 1.67
N SER A 759 0.99 -30.40 2.99
CA SER A 759 0.08 -29.55 3.75
C SER A 759 0.37 -28.05 3.55
N LEU A 760 1.65 -27.68 3.56
CA LEU A 760 2.06 -26.29 3.30
C LEU A 760 1.79 -25.88 1.83
N TRP A 761 2.01 -26.77 0.86
CA TRP A 761 1.72 -26.49 -0.55
C TRP A 761 0.22 -26.39 -0.84
N GLN A 762 -0.63 -27.18 -0.18
CA GLN A 762 -2.08 -27.01 -0.24
C GLN A 762 -2.51 -25.63 0.27
N ARG A 763 -1.91 -25.17 1.38
CA ARG A 763 -2.17 -23.82 1.90
C ARG A 763 -1.66 -22.73 0.95
N ALA A 764 -0.45 -22.91 0.39
CA ALA A 764 0.12 -21.99 -0.58
C ALA A 764 -0.75 -21.89 -1.84
N PHE A 765 -1.28 -23.02 -2.33
CA PHE A 765 -2.18 -23.07 -3.49
C PHE A 765 -3.43 -22.21 -3.31
N ARG A 766 -3.96 -22.12 -2.08
CA ARG A 766 -5.10 -21.25 -1.74
C ARG A 766 -4.75 -19.77 -1.63
N CYS A 767 -3.46 -19.40 -1.62
CA CYS A 767 -3.00 -18.01 -1.50
C CYS A 767 -3.05 -17.21 -2.82
N GLY A 768 -3.32 -17.84 -3.97
CA GLY A 768 -3.53 -17.15 -5.24
C GLY A 768 -2.89 -17.81 -6.45
N ARG A 769 -3.23 -17.27 -7.63
CA ARG A 769 -2.87 -17.82 -8.95
C ARG A 769 -1.37 -18.04 -9.14
N LEU A 770 -0.54 -17.09 -8.68
CA LEU A 770 0.90 -17.19 -8.81
C LEU A 770 1.45 -18.49 -8.21
N TYR A 771 0.99 -18.85 -7.00
CA TYR A 771 1.46 -20.06 -6.32
C TYR A 771 0.84 -21.31 -6.91
N GLN A 772 -0.38 -21.25 -7.42
CA GLN A 772 -1.02 -22.34 -8.16
C GLN A 772 -0.21 -22.72 -9.40
N TYR A 773 0.15 -21.75 -10.22
CA TYR A 773 0.97 -22.01 -11.41
C TYR A 773 2.38 -22.51 -11.06
N ARG A 774 3.05 -21.88 -10.07
CA ARG A 774 4.39 -22.29 -9.65
C ARG A 774 4.45 -23.72 -9.11
N LEU A 775 3.45 -24.13 -8.33
CA LEU A 775 3.34 -25.49 -7.80
C LEU A 775 3.12 -26.48 -8.92
N LEU A 776 2.16 -26.22 -9.80
CA LEU A 776 1.85 -27.11 -10.91
C LEU A 776 3.01 -27.21 -11.91
N GLU A 777 3.72 -26.11 -12.18
CA GLU A 777 4.91 -26.12 -13.05
C GLU A 777 5.99 -27.07 -12.55
N ARG A 778 6.13 -27.21 -11.23
CA ARG A 778 7.09 -28.13 -10.60
C ARG A 778 6.58 -29.56 -10.48
N LEU A 779 5.28 -29.74 -10.29
CA LEU A 779 4.67 -31.05 -10.02
C LEU A 779 4.23 -31.77 -11.31
N ILE A 780 3.86 -31.04 -12.38
CA ILE A 780 3.35 -31.63 -13.62
C ILE A 780 4.47 -32.23 -14.46
N GLY A 781 4.28 -33.48 -14.87
CA GLY A 781 5.11 -34.15 -15.90
C GLY A 781 6.43 -34.65 -15.39
N CYS A 782 6.51 -34.97 -14.10
CA CYS A 782 7.66 -35.59 -13.46
C CYS A 782 7.61 -37.14 -13.52
N VAL A 783 6.54 -37.74 -14.04
CA VAL A 783 6.27 -39.17 -14.03
C VAL A 783 6.26 -39.82 -15.41
N PRO A 784 6.51 -41.10 -15.53
CA PRO A 784 6.40 -41.85 -16.80
C PRO A 784 4.93 -41.92 -17.26
N PRO A 785 4.68 -42.11 -18.60
CA PRO A 785 3.31 -42.05 -19.15
C PRO A 785 2.31 -42.98 -18.45
N HIS A 786 2.70 -44.15 -17.99
CA HIS A 786 1.81 -45.11 -17.31
C HIS A 786 1.36 -44.68 -15.92
N GLN A 787 2.01 -43.71 -15.31
CA GLN A 787 1.67 -43.15 -13.99
C GLN A 787 0.93 -41.79 -14.05
N VAL A 788 0.77 -41.21 -15.26
CA VAL A 788 0.17 -39.90 -15.44
C VAL A 788 -1.26 -39.81 -14.89
N ASN A 789 -2.06 -40.85 -15.07
CA ASN A 789 -3.42 -40.90 -14.51
C ASN A 789 -3.43 -40.85 -12.99
N GLN A 790 -2.47 -41.50 -12.32
CA GLN A 790 -2.32 -41.48 -10.86
C GLN A 790 -1.85 -40.11 -10.38
N GLU A 791 -0.88 -39.51 -11.07
CA GLU A 791 -0.41 -38.13 -10.78
C GLU A 791 -1.57 -37.12 -10.92
N ILE A 792 -2.34 -37.19 -12.00
CA ILE A 792 -3.48 -36.31 -12.22
C ILE A 792 -4.54 -36.50 -11.14
N ALA A 793 -4.92 -37.74 -10.81
CA ALA A 793 -5.89 -38.03 -9.76
C ALA A 793 -5.43 -37.44 -8.42
N PHE A 794 -4.16 -37.67 -8.05
CA PHE A 794 -3.57 -37.10 -6.86
C PHE A 794 -3.60 -35.58 -6.83
N LEU A 795 -3.24 -34.89 -7.93
CA LEU A 795 -3.27 -33.44 -7.99
C LEU A 795 -4.70 -32.86 -7.92
N LEU A 796 -5.66 -33.54 -8.54
CA LEU A 796 -7.09 -33.15 -8.47
C LEU A 796 -7.65 -33.26 -7.05
N GLU A 797 -7.35 -34.37 -6.37
CA GLU A 797 -7.79 -34.62 -4.99
C GLU A 797 -7.11 -33.69 -3.98
N THR A 798 -5.80 -33.46 -4.16
CA THR A 798 -4.99 -32.69 -3.21
C THR A 798 -5.26 -31.19 -3.29
N PHE A 799 -5.42 -30.65 -4.49
CA PHE A 799 -5.44 -29.19 -4.69
C PHE A 799 -6.83 -28.63 -5.06
N GLU A 800 -7.79 -29.48 -5.42
CA GLU A 800 -9.16 -29.06 -5.81
C GLU A 800 -9.14 -27.87 -6.80
N PRO A 801 -8.50 -28.00 -7.97
CA PRO A 801 -8.27 -26.88 -8.87
C PRO A 801 -9.59 -26.39 -9.48
N ASP A 802 -9.76 -25.07 -9.60
CA ASP A 802 -10.90 -24.47 -10.28
C ASP A 802 -10.75 -24.54 -11.81
N LEU A 803 -11.78 -24.09 -12.53
CA LEU A 803 -11.85 -24.20 -14.00
C LEU A 803 -10.63 -23.59 -14.71
N GLU A 804 -10.12 -22.45 -14.24
CA GLU A 804 -8.96 -21.79 -14.88
C GLU A 804 -7.68 -22.62 -14.72
N ILE A 805 -7.49 -23.20 -13.53
CA ILE A 805 -6.36 -24.07 -13.26
C ILE A 805 -6.49 -25.41 -13.98
N LEU A 806 -7.70 -25.98 -14.06
CA LEU A 806 -7.95 -27.18 -14.87
C LEU A 806 -7.63 -26.94 -16.36
N ARG A 807 -7.99 -25.78 -16.90
CA ARG A 807 -7.64 -25.34 -18.25
C ARG A 807 -6.11 -25.27 -18.43
N TYR A 808 -5.40 -24.70 -17.45
CA TYR A 808 -3.94 -24.64 -17.46
C TYR A 808 -3.31 -26.05 -17.40
N MET A 809 -3.73 -26.89 -16.46
CA MET A 809 -3.25 -28.26 -16.33
C MET A 809 -3.47 -29.03 -17.64
N TYR A 810 -4.68 -28.98 -18.21
CA TYR A 810 -4.98 -29.68 -19.45
C TYR A 810 -4.06 -29.27 -20.59
N ARG A 811 -3.80 -27.97 -20.75
CA ARG A 811 -2.87 -27.45 -21.76
C ARG A 811 -1.42 -27.94 -21.55
N GLN A 812 -0.94 -28.02 -20.29
CA GLN A 812 0.42 -28.49 -19.99
C GLN A 812 0.59 -30.00 -20.22
N TYR A 813 -0.36 -30.80 -19.73
CA TYR A 813 -0.34 -32.23 -19.93
C TYR A 813 -0.50 -32.62 -21.42
N ARG A 814 -1.36 -31.94 -22.14
CA ARG A 814 -1.61 -32.18 -23.57
C ARG A 814 -0.38 -31.91 -24.47
N LYS A 815 0.54 -31.06 -24.02
CA LYS A 815 1.83 -30.84 -24.70
C LYS A 815 2.83 -31.99 -24.53
N ARG A 816 2.69 -32.78 -23.48
CA ARG A 816 3.67 -33.77 -23.05
C ARG A 816 3.20 -35.19 -23.26
N TYR A 817 1.91 -35.45 -23.15
CA TYR A 817 1.28 -36.77 -23.16
C TYR A 817 0.14 -36.88 -24.16
N ALA A 818 -0.10 -38.11 -24.64
CA ALA A 818 -1.22 -38.39 -25.52
C ALA A 818 -2.56 -38.30 -24.77
N PRO A 819 -3.69 -37.95 -25.45
CA PRO A 819 -5.00 -37.76 -24.81
C PRO A 819 -5.49 -38.95 -23.99
N GLU A 820 -5.07 -40.17 -24.34
CA GLU A 820 -5.39 -41.43 -23.66
C GLU A 820 -5.02 -41.46 -22.19
N TYR A 821 -3.92 -40.76 -21.81
CA TYR A 821 -3.44 -40.67 -20.44
C TYR A 821 -4.06 -39.52 -19.64
N LEU A 822 -5.02 -38.78 -20.20
CA LEU A 822 -5.57 -37.58 -19.58
C LEU A 822 -7.04 -37.72 -19.16
N GLU A 823 -7.57 -38.95 -19.11
CA GLU A 823 -8.98 -39.19 -18.85
C GLU A 823 -9.49 -38.57 -17.53
N PRO A 824 -8.81 -38.71 -16.36
CA PRO A 824 -9.29 -38.09 -15.12
C PRO A 824 -9.34 -36.55 -15.19
N LEU A 825 -8.33 -35.94 -15.83
CA LEU A 825 -8.27 -34.48 -15.97
C LEU A 825 -9.36 -33.96 -16.92
N ARG A 826 -9.60 -34.70 -18.00
CA ARG A 826 -10.63 -34.37 -18.98
C ARG A 826 -12.04 -34.43 -18.39
N GLN A 827 -12.30 -35.45 -17.57
CA GLN A 827 -13.57 -35.59 -16.86
C GLN A 827 -13.77 -34.45 -15.85
N ALA A 828 -12.77 -34.16 -15.03
CA ALA A 828 -12.82 -33.05 -14.06
C ALA A 828 -13.05 -31.71 -14.77
N TYR A 829 -12.35 -31.46 -15.88
CA TYR A 829 -12.48 -30.25 -16.66
C TYR A 829 -13.88 -30.12 -17.32
N ALA A 830 -14.40 -31.21 -17.91
CA ALA A 830 -15.76 -31.23 -18.49
C ALA A 830 -16.84 -30.99 -17.43
N VAL A 831 -16.71 -31.56 -16.23
CA VAL A 831 -17.62 -31.32 -15.10
C VAL A 831 -17.58 -29.85 -14.67
N ALA A 832 -16.39 -29.25 -14.54
CA ALA A 832 -16.26 -27.84 -14.18
C ALA A 832 -16.86 -26.90 -15.22
N LEU A 833 -16.64 -27.16 -16.55
CA LEU A 833 -17.25 -26.38 -17.63
C LEU A 833 -18.79 -26.49 -17.61
N THR A 834 -19.29 -27.70 -17.36
CA THR A 834 -20.74 -27.95 -17.29
C THR A 834 -21.39 -27.27 -16.10
N SER A 835 -20.71 -27.26 -14.94
CA SER A 835 -21.16 -26.53 -13.75
C SER A 835 -21.26 -25.03 -14.04
N GLN A 836 -20.22 -24.43 -14.62
CA GLN A 836 -20.22 -23.01 -14.94
C GLN A 836 -21.30 -22.61 -15.96
N LEU A 837 -21.62 -23.50 -16.90
CA LEU A 837 -22.75 -23.29 -17.84
C LEU A 837 -24.12 -23.25 -17.14
N ARG A 838 -24.27 -23.93 -15.97
CA ARG A 838 -25.52 -24.03 -15.20
C ARG A 838 -25.68 -22.94 -14.15
N ASP A 839 -24.64 -22.66 -13.40
CA ASP A 839 -24.70 -21.88 -12.16
C ASP A 839 -24.43 -20.39 -12.35
N ASP A 840 -23.51 -20.01 -13.25
CA ASP A 840 -23.27 -18.63 -13.62
C ASP A 840 -24.20 -18.22 -14.77
N HIS A 841 -24.69 -17.00 -14.79
CA HIS A 841 -25.40 -16.44 -15.94
C HIS A 841 -24.34 -15.85 -16.92
N PRO A 842 -23.62 -16.71 -17.68
CA PRO A 842 -22.59 -16.24 -18.58
C PRO A 842 -23.22 -15.42 -19.71
N THR A 843 -22.50 -14.39 -20.16
CA THR A 843 -22.91 -13.67 -21.38
C THR A 843 -22.97 -14.61 -22.57
N PRO A 844 -23.72 -14.27 -23.62
CA PRO A 844 -23.81 -15.10 -24.82
C PRO A 844 -22.45 -15.55 -25.37
N SER A 845 -21.51 -14.64 -25.46
CA SER A 845 -20.14 -14.91 -25.94
C SER A 845 -19.34 -15.84 -24.99
N GLN A 846 -19.43 -15.64 -23.67
CA GLN A 846 -18.79 -16.53 -22.68
C GLN A 846 -19.41 -17.95 -22.75
N ARG A 847 -20.72 -18.05 -22.90
CA ARG A 847 -21.43 -19.34 -23.04
C ARG A 847 -20.96 -20.08 -24.29
N ALA A 848 -20.83 -19.39 -25.43
CA ALA A 848 -20.30 -19.96 -26.63
C ALA A 848 -18.86 -20.45 -26.46
N GLU A 849 -18.02 -19.72 -25.75
CA GLU A 849 -16.63 -20.12 -25.46
C GLU A 849 -16.57 -21.40 -24.61
N LEU A 850 -17.38 -21.52 -23.57
CA LEU A 850 -17.44 -22.72 -22.71
C LEU A 850 -17.88 -23.95 -23.52
N TRP A 851 -18.87 -23.79 -24.43
CA TRP A 851 -19.30 -24.86 -25.33
C TRP A 851 -18.18 -25.25 -26.31
N LEU A 852 -17.40 -24.30 -26.81
CA LEU A 852 -16.26 -24.62 -27.68
C LEU A 852 -15.14 -25.34 -26.92
N GLU A 853 -14.91 -25.04 -25.65
CA GLU A 853 -13.95 -25.79 -24.84
C GLU A 853 -14.42 -27.26 -24.67
N LEU A 854 -15.69 -27.49 -24.34
CA LEU A 854 -16.26 -28.83 -24.27
C LEU A 854 -16.17 -29.55 -25.63
N HIS A 855 -16.39 -28.86 -26.74
CA HIS A 855 -16.19 -29.40 -28.08
C HIS A 855 -14.78 -29.98 -28.26
N PHE A 856 -13.73 -29.25 -27.88
CA PHE A 856 -12.35 -29.73 -27.99
C PHE A 856 -12.06 -30.92 -27.07
N LEU A 857 -12.60 -30.94 -25.86
CA LEU A 857 -12.44 -32.04 -24.91
C LEU A 857 -13.08 -33.33 -25.47
N TYR A 858 -14.26 -33.24 -26.08
CA TYR A 858 -14.92 -34.40 -26.68
C TYR A 858 -14.23 -34.87 -27.98
N LEU A 859 -13.58 -33.98 -28.72
CA LEU A 859 -12.73 -34.38 -29.83
C LEU A 859 -11.52 -35.19 -29.35
N ASP A 860 -10.85 -34.70 -28.33
CA ASP A 860 -9.69 -35.41 -27.73
C ASP A 860 -10.08 -36.73 -27.07
N SER A 861 -11.38 -36.95 -26.76
CA SER A 861 -11.90 -38.23 -26.26
C SER A 861 -12.37 -39.20 -27.36
N GLY A 862 -12.27 -38.79 -28.64
CA GLY A 862 -12.82 -39.60 -29.75
C GLY A 862 -14.33 -39.69 -29.76
N ALA A 863 -15.05 -38.67 -29.24
CA ALA A 863 -16.51 -38.61 -29.19
C ALA A 863 -17.03 -37.50 -30.14
N PRO A 864 -17.01 -37.73 -31.47
CA PRO A 864 -17.30 -36.71 -32.49
C PRO A 864 -18.77 -36.24 -32.47
N GLU A 865 -19.72 -37.09 -32.09
CA GLU A 865 -21.13 -36.68 -31.95
C GLU A 865 -21.38 -35.70 -30.84
N GLN A 866 -20.75 -35.93 -29.66
CA GLN A 866 -20.82 -34.99 -28.54
C GLN A 866 -20.11 -33.67 -28.87
N ALA A 867 -18.98 -33.75 -29.58
CA ALA A 867 -18.29 -32.57 -30.06
C ALA A 867 -19.14 -31.74 -31.03
N LEU A 868 -19.87 -32.41 -31.97
CA LEU A 868 -20.81 -31.75 -32.84
C LEU A 868 -21.89 -31.03 -32.04
N HIS A 869 -22.53 -31.74 -31.11
CA HIS A 869 -23.54 -31.14 -30.24
C HIS A 869 -23.05 -29.88 -29.52
N CYS A 870 -21.86 -29.93 -28.97
CA CYS A 870 -21.27 -28.75 -28.33
C CYS A 870 -21.03 -27.58 -29.28
N ALA A 871 -20.58 -27.85 -30.51
CA ALA A 871 -20.43 -26.81 -31.54
C ALA A 871 -21.78 -26.19 -31.96
N GLU A 872 -22.85 -26.98 -32.05
CA GLU A 872 -24.20 -26.48 -32.30
C GLU A 872 -24.69 -25.59 -31.15
N GLN A 873 -24.43 -25.97 -29.87
CA GLN A 873 -24.81 -25.18 -28.71
C GLN A 873 -24.02 -23.88 -28.64
N ALA A 874 -22.76 -23.89 -29.07
CA ALA A 874 -21.92 -22.67 -29.13
C ALA A 874 -22.53 -21.65 -30.12
N VAL A 875 -22.93 -22.08 -31.33
CA VAL A 875 -23.59 -21.21 -32.33
C VAL A 875 -24.97 -20.74 -31.83
N ARG A 876 -25.72 -21.59 -31.12
CA ARG A 876 -27.02 -21.19 -30.53
C ARG A 876 -26.85 -20.16 -29.43
N SER A 877 -25.77 -20.25 -28.64
CA SER A 877 -25.46 -19.32 -27.53
C SER A 877 -25.03 -17.94 -28.03
N ASP A 878 -24.17 -17.90 -29.05
CA ASP A 878 -23.77 -16.66 -29.73
C ASP A 878 -23.76 -16.87 -31.28
N PRO A 879 -24.85 -16.51 -31.95
CA PRO A 879 -24.94 -16.63 -33.41
C PRO A 879 -23.98 -15.71 -34.19
N LEU A 880 -23.27 -14.83 -33.51
CA LEU A 880 -22.30 -13.93 -34.13
C LEU A 880 -20.84 -14.39 -33.90
N ASP A 881 -20.59 -15.43 -33.09
CA ASP A 881 -19.24 -15.94 -32.89
C ASP A 881 -18.71 -16.66 -34.13
N TYR A 882 -17.69 -16.07 -34.73
CA TYR A 882 -16.99 -16.60 -35.89
C TYR A 882 -16.36 -17.99 -35.63
N ARG A 883 -15.81 -18.22 -34.44
CA ARG A 883 -15.16 -19.48 -34.10
C ARG A 883 -16.18 -20.61 -34.01
N ALA A 884 -17.33 -20.35 -33.40
CA ALA A 884 -18.42 -21.32 -33.28
C ALA A 884 -18.90 -21.81 -34.66
N HIS A 885 -19.16 -20.90 -35.57
CA HIS A 885 -19.51 -21.26 -36.95
C HIS A 885 -18.41 -22.01 -37.69
N HIS A 886 -17.16 -21.60 -37.49
CA HIS A 886 -16.03 -22.25 -38.14
C HIS A 886 -15.88 -23.70 -37.66
N TYR A 887 -15.90 -23.95 -36.36
CA TYR A 887 -15.73 -25.30 -35.80
C TYR A 887 -16.95 -26.19 -36.08
N LEU A 888 -18.16 -25.62 -36.00
CA LEU A 888 -19.38 -26.35 -36.38
C LEU A 888 -19.29 -26.83 -37.84
N SER A 889 -18.86 -25.98 -38.75
CA SER A 889 -18.71 -26.36 -40.17
C SER A 889 -17.71 -27.50 -40.38
N LEU A 890 -16.62 -27.55 -39.55
CA LEU A 890 -15.66 -28.65 -39.60
C LEU A 890 -16.28 -29.98 -39.15
N ARG A 891 -17.08 -29.97 -38.09
CA ARG A 891 -17.72 -31.18 -37.55
C ARG A 891 -18.79 -31.69 -38.51
N LEU A 892 -19.62 -30.80 -39.07
CA LEU A 892 -20.65 -31.15 -40.04
C LEU A 892 -20.04 -31.79 -41.29
N GLU A 893 -18.90 -31.29 -41.78
CA GLU A 893 -18.17 -31.87 -42.90
C GLU A 893 -17.70 -33.29 -42.60
N GLU A 894 -17.12 -33.54 -41.41
CA GLU A 894 -16.66 -34.87 -40.99
C GLU A 894 -17.81 -35.86 -40.81
N MET A 895 -18.98 -35.40 -40.42
CA MET A 895 -20.20 -36.21 -40.29
C MET A 895 -20.95 -36.40 -41.62
N GLY A 896 -20.42 -35.89 -42.73
CA GLY A 896 -21.07 -36.01 -44.04
C GLY A 896 -22.26 -35.06 -44.26
N ARG A 897 -22.55 -34.15 -43.33
CA ARG A 897 -23.61 -33.15 -43.41
C ARG A 897 -23.16 -31.94 -44.25
N PHE A 898 -22.84 -32.22 -45.55
CA PHE A 898 -22.15 -31.23 -46.40
C PHE A 898 -22.97 -29.98 -46.69
N ALA A 899 -24.28 -30.06 -46.80
CA ALA A 899 -25.14 -28.93 -47.06
C ALA A 899 -25.13 -27.92 -45.91
N GLU A 900 -25.23 -28.39 -44.68
CA GLU A 900 -25.18 -27.57 -43.47
C GLU A 900 -23.80 -26.99 -43.25
N ALA A 901 -22.75 -27.77 -43.45
CA ALA A 901 -21.37 -27.30 -43.42
C ALA A 901 -21.13 -26.14 -44.40
N GLU A 902 -21.73 -26.20 -45.61
CA GLU A 902 -21.63 -25.16 -46.62
C GLU A 902 -22.26 -23.84 -46.17
N GLU A 903 -23.40 -23.86 -45.49
CA GLU A 903 -24.04 -22.66 -44.90
C GLU A 903 -23.13 -21.94 -43.90
N HIS A 904 -22.55 -22.67 -42.98
CA HIS A 904 -21.66 -22.09 -41.99
C HIS A 904 -20.33 -21.57 -42.57
N VAL A 905 -19.78 -22.24 -43.58
CA VAL A 905 -18.58 -21.74 -44.29
C VAL A 905 -18.91 -20.47 -45.09
N ARG A 906 -20.10 -20.38 -45.76
CA ARG A 906 -20.57 -19.16 -46.43
C ARG A 906 -20.71 -18.00 -45.42
N TRP A 907 -21.31 -18.26 -44.27
CA TRP A 907 -21.43 -17.29 -43.16
C TRP A 907 -20.06 -16.77 -42.69
N CYS A 908 -19.09 -17.64 -42.50
CA CYS A 908 -17.71 -17.27 -42.18
C CYS A 908 -17.07 -16.44 -43.30
N LEU A 909 -17.29 -16.81 -44.56
CA LEU A 909 -16.71 -16.14 -45.72
C LEU A 909 -17.30 -14.73 -45.94
N GLN A 910 -18.58 -14.52 -45.65
CA GLN A 910 -19.20 -13.18 -45.67
C GLN A 910 -18.51 -12.21 -44.74
N ARG A 911 -18.03 -12.69 -43.59
CA ARG A 911 -17.33 -11.88 -42.59
C ARG A 911 -15.83 -11.73 -42.86
N ARG A 912 -15.26 -12.68 -43.61
CA ARG A 912 -13.85 -12.64 -44.05
C ARG A 912 -13.73 -12.95 -45.55
N PRO A 913 -14.15 -12.02 -46.44
CA PRO A 913 -14.22 -12.28 -47.89
C PRO A 913 -12.85 -12.60 -48.53
N GLY A 914 -11.77 -12.11 -47.95
CA GLY A 914 -10.40 -12.36 -48.43
C GLY A 914 -9.79 -13.73 -48.05
N HIS A 915 -10.46 -14.55 -47.24
CA HIS A 915 -9.87 -15.78 -46.71
C HIS A 915 -9.81 -16.92 -47.74
N ARG A 916 -8.68 -17.10 -48.41
CA ARG A 916 -8.47 -18.05 -49.51
C ARG A 916 -8.78 -19.49 -49.10
N ALA A 917 -8.37 -19.91 -47.88
CA ALA A 917 -8.61 -21.29 -47.43
C ALA A 917 -10.09 -21.60 -47.23
N LEU A 918 -10.93 -20.64 -46.78
CA LEU A 918 -12.39 -20.83 -46.69
C LEU A 918 -13.05 -20.92 -48.06
N ARG A 919 -12.59 -20.16 -49.06
CA ARG A 919 -13.06 -20.25 -50.43
C ARG A 919 -12.78 -21.63 -51.04
N ASN A 920 -11.57 -22.11 -50.86
CA ASN A 920 -11.17 -23.43 -51.33
C ASN A 920 -11.97 -24.53 -50.64
N ARG A 921 -12.22 -24.38 -49.36
CA ARG A 921 -13.03 -25.32 -48.56
C ARG A 921 -14.49 -25.31 -49.01
N LEU A 922 -15.07 -24.14 -49.29
CA LEU A 922 -16.41 -24.03 -49.81
C LEU A 922 -16.55 -24.75 -51.14
N HIS A 923 -15.58 -24.61 -52.06
CA HIS A 923 -15.54 -25.33 -53.34
C HIS A 923 -15.49 -26.85 -53.13
N ASN A 924 -14.63 -27.32 -52.24
CA ASN A 924 -14.48 -28.74 -51.94
C ASN A 924 -15.77 -29.34 -51.32
N LEU A 925 -16.43 -28.59 -50.41
CA LEU A 925 -17.71 -29.01 -49.84
C LEU A 925 -18.81 -29.10 -50.87
N TYR A 926 -18.86 -28.17 -51.82
CA TYR A 926 -19.80 -28.25 -52.93
C TYR A 926 -19.60 -29.51 -53.78
N GLN A 927 -18.34 -29.85 -54.11
CA GLN A 927 -18.01 -31.08 -54.86
C GLN A 927 -18.38 -32.34 -54.06
N LYS A 928 -18.09 -32.41 -52.77
CA LYS A 928 -18.43 -33.52 -51.89
C LYS A 928 -19.95 -33.72 -51.80
N ARG A 929 -20.71 -32.62 -51.70
CA ARG A 929 -22.18 -32.65 -51.68
C ARG A 929 -22.74 -33.22 -53.00
N MET A 930 -22.30 -32.72 -54.13
CA MET A 930 -22.77 -33.19 -55.44
C MET A 930 -22.49 -34.70 -55.65
N LYS A 931 -21.32 -35.15 -55.21
CA LYS A 931 -20.97 -36.57 -55.28
C LYS A 931 -21.85 -37.42 -54.37
N ALA A 932 -22.15 -36.98 -53.17
CA ALA A 932 -23.03 -37.70 -52.24
C ALA A 932 -24.47 -37.74 -52.74
N GLU A 933 -24.99 -36.67 -53.35
CA GLU A 933 -26.29 -36.61 -53.94
C GLU A 933 -26.45 -37.56 -55.19
N ASP A 934 -25.41 -37.71 -56.00
CA ASP A 934 -25.36 -38.65 -57.14
C ASP A 934 -25.24 -40.10 -56.64
N GLU A 935 -24.50 -40.39 -55.61
CA GLU A 935 -24.41 -41.71 -54.99
C GLU A 935 -25.74 -42.12 -54.37
N GLU A 936 -26.46 -41.20 -53.70
CA GLU A 936 -27.80 -41.43 -53.15
C GLU A 936 -28.85 -41.64 -54.25
N ARG A 937 -28.79 -40.89 -55.34
CA ARG A 937 -29.63 -41.10 -56.52
C ARG A 937 -29.39 -42.47 -57.13
N THR A 938 -28.10 -42.84 -57.23
CA THR A 938 -27.75 -44.14 -57.81
C THR A 938 -28.24 -45.29 -56.96
N TRP A 939 -28.12 -45.13 -55.62
CA TRP A 939 -28.61 -46.13 -54.68
C TRP A 939 -30.11 -46.23 -54.64
N ARG A 940 -30.87 -45.12 -54.68
CA ARG A 940 -32.37 -45.13 -54.84
C ARG A 940 -32.80 -45.68 -56.11
N MET A 941 -32.07 -45.51 -57.24
CA MET A 941 -32.34 -46.17 -58.50
C MET A 941 -32.11 -47.70 -58.47
N ALA A 942 -31.06 -48.12 -57.78
CA ALA A 942 -30.73 -49.52 -57.55
C ALA A 942 -31.80 -50.24 -56.67
N GLU A 943 -32.33 -49.55 -55.65
CA GLU A 943 -33.43 -50.07 -54.83
C GLU A 943 -34.81 -50.14 -55.57
N SER A 944 -34.95 -49.29 -56.55
CA SER A 944 -36.23 -49.28 -57.40
C SER A 944 -36.27 -50.37 -58.49
N ILE A 945 -35.18 -51.14 -58.68
CA ILE A 945 -35.20 -52.27 -59.63
C ILE A 945 -35.84 -53.50 -58.95
N PRO A 946 -37.06 -53.95 -59.41
CA PRO A 946 -37.66 -55.13 -58.80
C PRO A 946 -36.77 -56.36 -59.07
N ALA A 947 -36.50 -57.12 -57.99
CA ALA A 947 -35.83 -58.42 -58.13
C ALA A 947 -36.67 -59.40 -58.99
N THR A 948 -36.40 -59.41 -60.28
CA THR A 948 -36.84 -60.46 -61.08
C THR A 948 -36.09 -61.76 -60.80
N GLY A 949 -36.64 -62.56 -59.88
CA GLY A 949 -36.14 -63.90 -59.64
C GLY A 949 -36.29 -64.79 -60.90
N PRO A 950 -35.38 -65.71 -61.23
CA PRO A 950 -35.47 -66.60 -62.30
C PRO A 950 -36.63 -67.59 -62.07
N GLN A 951 -37.63 -67.59 -62.96
CA GLN A 951 -38.58 -68.65 -63.04
C GLN A 951 -37.81 -69.92 -63.45
N THR A 952 -37.64 -70.87 -62.53
CA THR A 952 -37.25 -72.22 -62.86
C THR A 952 -38.50 -73.00 -63.33
N ASN A 953 -38.56 -73.28 -64.66
CA ASN A 953 -39.40 -74.33 -65.16
C ASN A 953 -38.83 -75.69 -64.79
N ARG A 954 -39.63 -76.48 -64.11
CA ARG A 954 -39.79 -77.85 -63.69
C ARG A 954 -39.50 -78.11 -62.22
#